data_a46ef861ffc7deddc8d6721a3dd9e519
#
_entry.id   a46ef861ffc7deddc8d6721a3dd9e519
#
_cell.length_a   1.000
_cell.length_b   1.000
_cell.length_c   1.000
_cell.angle_alpha   90.00
_cell.angle_beta   90.00
_cell.angle_gamma   90.00
#
_symmetry.space_group_name_H-M   'P 1'
#
loop_
_entity.id
_entity.type
_entity.pdbx_description
1 polymer ?
#
loop_
_entity_poly.entity_id
_entity_poly.type
_entity_poly.pdbx_seq_one_letter_code
_entity_poly.pdbx_strand_id
1 'polypeptide(L)'
;MIRIGYRPDWEQFEYRTMDKNYWKAVQYTLLIMYEKGLIYRKKFPVHWCSKCGTALSQAEVGYIQKRGKLYYIKFRITDNEFIEIATTRPELLSACVAIAINPNDERYKNLIGKEVEVPIFGNKVRVLEDNAVDPNFGTGIVMICTYGDEQDIRWQQRYNLPIIPVINEEGKIINSGKYSGMSVIEARKEIVEDLRKLGLITREEEILHNILVHIERSDCMTPIEFIVKDQWFIKSKDFKEEIIEEEEKMNWIPKYMKQRLLEWINNIEWDWVISRQRIFGTPIPFWYCEDCGFIIPPKKEQLPVDTIKDKPPINSCPKCGSNKISGTSDVCDCWVDSSITPLIITRFFEDKTFFNRTYPVDLRQQGHDIIRTWLYYTILRCKIITEVGPFKNVVINGHILGPDGTRMSKSKGNVIMPEEGIEKYGADALRQALLSLTLGSDFPFKWEPVRHGKSFLQKIWSSVRFASQFMMNGEKKINITQLNDIDKWILAKLRNTIAIVDDAMEKYQFHIAVEMLKQFYWHDFCDQYIEAIKPRLYSPISQDDKDNVEAILYKIIWIFIRLLNPICPHIAEEIYHRLFKEREGYISINIAPYPSLDEVPEVDGNNGEKLVDIIASLRSKKVENRMALSALVKKAIIQESKEIIELCKRNEWLLKEVLHINEIEYKEGRREITLIN
;
A
#
# COMPACT_ATOMS: atom_id res chain seq x y z
N MET A 1 6.03 12.18 12.40
CA MET A 1 4.75 12.47 11.73
C MET A 1 4.32 13.92 11.85
N ILE A 2 4.30 14.54 13.04
CA ILE A 2 3.92 15.97 13.23
C ILE A 2 4.73 16.90 12.32
N ARG A 3 6.06 16.75 12.24
CA ARG A 3 6.95 17.57 11.40
C ARG A 3 6.60 17.55 9.91
N ILE A 4 6.03 16.45 9.41
CA ILE A 4 5.58 16.34 8.02
C ILE A 4 4.15 16.89 7.81
N GLY A 5 3.49 17.41 8.83
CA GLY A 5 2.15 17.95 8.73
C GLY A 5 1.03 16.89 8.82
N TYR A 6 1.31 15.71 9.39
CA TYR A 6 0.29 14.71 9.69
C TYR A 6 -0.41 15.09 11.00
N ARG A 7 -1.73 15.35 10.96
CA ARG A 7 -2.52 15.83 12.10
C ARG A 7 -3.82 15.07 12.27
N PRO A 8 -3.78 13.80 12.69
CA PRO A 8 -4.97 13.08 13.15
C PRO A 8 -5.40 13.62 14.54
N ASP A 9 -6.55 13.19 15.00
CA ASP A 9 -7.00 13.44 16.36
C ASP A 9 -6.25 12.52 17.34
N TRP A 10 -5.07 12.98 17.79
CA TRP A 10 -4.20 12.25 18.71
C TRP A 10 -4.84 12.02 20.09
N GLU A 11 -5.68 12.93 20.53
CA GLU A 11 -6.24 12.89 21.88
C GLU A 11 -7.34 11.85 22.03
N GLN A 12 -8.18 11.68 20.98
CA GLN A 12 -9.33 10.80 21.05
C GLN A 12 -9.10 9.42 20.43
N PHE A 13 -8.22 9.31 19.43
CA PHE A 13 -8.09 8.10 18.61
C PHE A 13 -6.68 7.50 18.57
N GLU A 14 -5.76 7.98 19.40
CA GLU A 14 -4.51 7.24 19.61
C GLU A 14 -4.79 6.01 20.48
N TYR A 15 -4.38 4.85 20.02
CA TYR A 15 -4.44 3.59 20.74
C TYR A 15 -3.12 2.82 20.60
N ARG A 16 -2.85 1.94 21.54
CA ARG A 16 -1.66 1.07 21.53
C ARG A 16 -2.09 -0.37 21.58
N THR A 17 -1.60 -1.18 20.64
CA THR A 17 -1.97 -2.59 20.51
C THR A 17 -1.56 -3.46 21.69
N MET A 18 -0.62 -2.99 22.52
CA MET A 18 -0.17 -3.68 23.74
C MET A 18 -0.89 -3.23 25.02
N ASP A 19 -1.83 -2.29 24.94
CA ASP A 19 -2.62 -1.89 26.10
C ASP A 19 -3.64 -2.96 26.47
N LYS A 20 -3.88 -3.16 27.77
CA LYS A 20 -4.83 -4.15 28.28
C LYS A 20 -6.24 -3.95 27.73
N ASN A 21 -6.68 -2.72 27.50
CA ASN A 21 -7.98 -2.45 26.90
C ASN A 21 -8.05 -2.91 25.46
N TYR A 22 -6.95 -2.77 24.70
CA TYR A 22 -6.87 -3.29 23.34
C TYR A 22 -6.88 -4.82 23.33
N TRP A 23 -6.11 -5.47 24.22
CA TRP A 23 -6.16 -6.93 24.40
C TRP A 23 -7.56 -7.43 24.74
N LYS A 24 -8.25 -6.72 25.63
CA LYS A 24 -9.66 -7.03 25.98
C LYS A 24 -10.55 -7.02 24.74
N ALA A 25 -10.41 -6.01 23.88
CA ALA A 25 -11.18 -5.92 22.65
C ALA A 25 -10.84 -7.06 21.67
N VAL A 26 -9.55 -7.35 21.44
CA VAL A 26 -9.09 -8.48 20.60
C VAL A 26 -9.65 -9.79 21.12
N GLN A 27 -9.47 -10.08 22.41
CA GLN A 27 -9.93 -11.31 23.03
C GLN A 27 -11.45 -11.43 23.03
N TYR A 28 -12.17 -10.33 23.19
CA TYR A 28 -13.63 -10.36 23.10
C TYR A 28 -14.11 -10.70 21.68
N THR A 29 -13.44 -10.18 20.65
CA THR A 29 -13.78 -10.59 19.27
C THR A 29 -13.49 -12.09 19.03
N LEU A 30 -12.41 -12.62 19.59
CA LEU A 30 -12.13 -14.06 19.52
C LEU A 30 -13.20 -14.87 20.28
N LEU A 31 -13.67 -14.40 21.43
CA LEU A 31 -14.77 -15.04 22.15
C LEU A 31 -16.05 -15.09 21.31
N ILE A 32 -16.46 -13.98 20.67
CA ILE A 32 -17.60 -13.93 19.75
C ILE A 32 -17.43 -14.97 18.62
N MET A 33 -16.24 -15.04 18.04
CA MET A 33 -15.96 -16.00 16.96
C MET A 33 -15.98 -17.45 17.46
N TYR A 34 -15.53 -17.71 18.68
CA TYR A 34 -15.63 -19.02 19.31
C TYR A 34 -17.10 -19.43 19.52
N GLU A 35 -17.92 -18.53 20.04
CA GLU A 35 -19.38 -18.75 20.24
C GLU A 35 -20.11 -19.05 18.92
N LYS A 36 -19.63 -18.48 17.81
CA LYS A 36 -20.09 -18.79 16.43
C LYS A 36 -19.50 -20.12 15.88
N GLY A 37 -18.66 -20.85 16.65
CA GLY A 37 -18.05 -22.11 16.22
C GLY A 37 -16.93 -21.96 15.18
N LEU A 38 -16.32 -20.78 15.11
CA LEU A 38 -15.29 -20.44 14.10
C LEU A 38 -13.86 -20.60 14.61
N ILE A 39 -13.64 -20.79 15.90
CA ILE A 39 -12.32 -21.02 16.47
C ILE A 39 -12.19 -22.49 16.90
N TYR A 40 -11.08 -23.10 16.51
CA TYR A 40 -10.76 -24.47 16.91
C TYR A 40 -9.25 -24.65 17.11
N ARG A 41 -8.88 -25.70 17.84
CA ARG A 41 -7.51 -26.15 18.05
C ARG A 41 -7.33 -27.53 17.42
N LYS A 42 -6.30 -27.70 16.61
CA LYS A 42 -6.04 -28.97 15.91
C LYS A 42 -4.55 -29.16 15.70
N LYS A 43 -4.11 -30.42 15.80
CA LYS A 43 -2.78 -30.84 15.36
C LYS A 43 -2.76 -30.92 13.85
N PHE A 44 -1.92 -30.09 13.22
CA PHE A 44 -1.89 -29.90 11.75
C PHE A 44 -0.48 -29.57 11.27
N PRO A 45 -0.08 -30.00 10.06
CA PRO A 45 1.15 -29.54 9.43
C PRO A 45 1.05 -28.06 9.09
N VAL A 46 1.88 -27.26 9.72
CA VAL A 46 1.92 -25.80 9.51
C VAL A 46 3.23 -25.37 8.89
N HIS A 47 3.20 -24.26 8.15
CA HIS A 47 4.41 -23.58 7.74
C HIS A 47 5.20 -23.16 8.98
N TRP A 48 6.45 -23.58 9.05
CA TRP A 48 7.32 -23.31 10.19
C TRP A 48 8.60 -22.60 9.76
N CYS A 49 8.90 -21.50 10.41
CA CYS A 49 10.19 -20.83 10.24
C CYS A 49 11.11 -21.20 11.39
N SER A 50 12.13 -22.03 11.12
CA SER A 50 13.09 -22.48 12.14
C SER A 50 13.95 -21.33 12.70
N LYS A 51 14.22 -20.30 11.91
CA LYS A 51 14.95 -19.09 12.36
C LYS A 51 14.12 -18.23 13.32
N CYS A 52 12.83 -18.08 13.07
CA CYS A 52 11.92 -17.31 13.91
C CYS A 52 11.31 -18.15 15.05
N GLY A 53 11.42 -19.50 14.99
CA GLY A 53 10.88 -20.43 15.98
C GLY A 53 9.37 -20.40 16.11
N THR A 54 8.63 -20.20 15.01
CA THR A 54 7.18 -20.00 15.05
C THR A 54 6.47 -20.52 13.82
N ALA A 55 5.19 -20.87 13.99
CA ALA A 55 4.27 -21.14 12.90
C ALA A 55 3.96 -19.86 12.12
N LEU A 56 3.65 -20.02 10.83
CA LEU A 56 3.27 -18.96 9.91
C LEU A 56 1.94 -19.29 9.23
N SER A 57 1.18 -18.26 8.88
CA SER A 57 0.01 -18.39 8.02
C SER A 57 0.42 -18.44 6.54
N GLN A 58 -0.47 -18.91 5.68
CA GLN A 58 -0.25 -18.93 4.23
C GLN A 58 0.07 -17.55 3.67
N ALA A 59 -0.44 -16.48 4.27
CA ALA A 59 -0.20 -15.10 3.83
C ALA A 59 1.23 -14.59 4.13
N GLU A 60 1.96 -15.22 5.07
CA GLU A 60 3.30 -14.81 5.50
C GLU A 60 4.42 -15.49 4.70
N VAL A 61 4.06 -16.43 3.82
CA VAL A 61 5.02 -17.19 3.01
C VAL A 61 4.89 -16.87 1.52
N GLY A 62 5.92 -17.18 0.76
CA GLY A 62 5.91 -17.01 -0.69
C GLY A 62 7.11 -17.65 -1.35
N TYR A 63 7.04 -17.79 -2.67
CA TYR A 63 8.04 -18.47 -3.46
C TYR A 63 9.13 -17.51 -3.94
N ILE A 64 10.39 -17.98 -3.87
CA ILE A 64 11.54 -17.36 -4.53
C ILE A 64 12.23 -18.37 -5.43
N GLN A 65 12.80 -17.91 -6.53
CA GLN A 65 13.62 -18.75 -7.40
C GLN A 65 15.02 -18.88 -6.83
N LYS A 66 15.52 -20.12 -6.72
CA LYS A 66 16.86 -20.44 -6.25
C LYS A 66 17.50 -21.51 -7.12
N ARG A 67 18.81 -21.37 -7.34
CA ARG A 67 19.59 -22.47 -7.95
C ARG A 67 19.72 -23.59 -6.94
N GLY A 68 19.48 -24.82 -7.38
CA GLY A 68 19.60 -26.03 -6.60
C GLY A 68 20.02 -27.20 -7.46
N LYS A 69 20.06 -28.39 -6.87
CA LYS A 69 20.37 -29.63 -7.58
C LYS A 69 19.18 -30.57 -7.51
N LEU A 70 18.89 -31.21 -8.62
CA LEU A 70 18.00 -32.35 -8.74
C LEU A 70 18.82 -33.60 -8.78
N TYR A 71 18.56 -34.52 -7.85
CA TYR A 71 19.26 -35.80 -7.68
C TYR A 71 18.40 -36.92 -8.20
N TYR A 72 18.92 -37.75 -9.07
CA TYR A 72 18.28 -38.94 -9.61
C TYR A 72 18.74 -40.15 -8.83
N ILE A 73 17.85 -40.79 -8.05
CA ILE A 73 18.17 -41.77 -7.03
C ILE A 73 17.47 -43.08 -7.35
N LYS A 74 18.22 -44.20 -7.29
CA LYS A 74 17.70 -45.57 -7.47
C LYS A 74 16.96 -46.04 -6.23
N PHE A 75 15.69 -46.44 -6.40
CA PHE A 75 14.89 -47.15 -5.42
C PHE A 75 14.73 -48.58 -5.88
N ARG A 76 14.90 -49.55 -4.96
CA ARG A 76 14.92 -50.97 -5.28
C ARG A 76 13.50 -51.56 -5.29
N ILE A 77 13.13 -52.27 -6.37
CA ILE A 77 11.90 -53.04 -6.47
C ILE A 77 12.18 -54.51 -6.10
N THR A 78 13.20 -55.10 -6.74
CA THR A 78 13.73 -56.41 -6.49
C THR A 78 15.25 -56.32 -6.46
N ASP A 79 15.97 -57.43 -6.16
CA ASP A 79 17.45 -57.43 -6.11
C ASP A 79 18.10 -56.94 -7.42
N ASN A 80 17.42 -57.06 -8.56
CA ASN A 80 17.93 -56.69 -9.89
C ASN A 80 17.12 -55.57 -10.57
N GLU A 81 16.06 -55.07 -9.96
CA GLU A 81 15.17 -54.10 -10.58
C GLU A 81 15.08 -52.84 -9.71
N PHE A 82 15.31 -51.68 -10.35
CA PHE A 82 15.29 -50.38 -9.73
C PHE A 82 14.41 -49.43 -10.52
N ILE A 83 13.79 -48.49 -9.80
CA ILE A 83 13.22 -47.31 -10.39
C ILE A 83 14.06 -46.08 -10.03
N GLU A 84 14.04 -45.08 -10.87
CA GLU A 84 14.78 -43.83 -10.65
C GLU A 84 13.79 -42.72 -10.27
N ILE A 85 14.07 -42.05 -9.15
CA ILE A 85 13.25 -40.95 -8.63
C ILE A 85 14.09 -39.68 -8.59
N ALA A 86 13.55 -38.60 -9.10
CA ALA A 86 14.20 -37.28 -9.07
C ALA A 86 13.70 -36.46 -7.87
N THR A 87 14.62 -35.96 -7.04
CA THR A 87 14.30 -35.11 -5.89
C THR A 87 15.29 -33.99 -5.68
N THR A 88 14.80 -32.86 -5.21
CA THR A 88 15.64 -31.72 -4.72
C THR A 88 15.91 -31.82 -3.24
N ARG A 89 15.22 -32.74 -2.52
CA ARG A 89 15.25 -32.88 -1.06
C ARG A 89 15.62 -34.31 -0.61
N PRO A 90 16.81 -34.81 -0.91
CA PRO A 90 17.23 -36.17 -0.49
C PRO A 90 17.27 -36.37 1.03
N GLU A 91 17.37 -35.31 1.83
CA GLU A 91 17.28 -35.37 3.29
C GLU A 91 15.92 -35.86 3.80
N LEU A 92 14.89 -35.85 2.97
CA LEU A 92 13.56 -36.34 3.30
C LEU A 92 13.34 -37.84 2.97
N LEU A 93 14.34 -38.55 2.48
CA LEU A 93 14.21 -39.97 2.17
C LEU A 93 13.70 -40.80 3.39
N SER A 94 14.15 -40.47 4.61
CA SER A 94 13.65 -41.15 5.85
C SER A 94 12.17 -40.88 6.11
N ALA A 95 11.59 -39.81 5.56
CA ALA A 95 10.19 -39.44 5.64
C ALA A 95 9.35 -39.97 4.48
N CYS A 96 9.95 -40.71 3.54
CA CYS A 96 9.23 -41.24 2.38
C CYS A 96 8.18 -42.28 2.87
N VAL A 97 6.92 -42.07 2.52
CA VAL A 97 5.77 -42.90 2.94
C VAL A 97 5.03 -43.51 1.76
N ALA A 98 5.23 -43.01 0.56
CA ALA A 98 4.70 -43.55 -0.70
C ALA A 98 5.48 -43.02 -1.90
N ILE A 99 5.24 -43.63 -3.03
CA ILE A 99 5.68 -43.12 -4.36
C ILE A 99 4.41 -42.86 -5.18
N ALA A 100 4.41 -41.79 -5.94
CA ALA A 100 3.29 -41.45 -6.84
C ALA A 100 3.74 -41.39 -8.32
N ILE A 101 2.87 -41.88 -9.20
CA ILE A 101 3.03 -41.83 -10.66
C ILE A 101 1.72 -41.34 -11.28
N ASN A 102 1.82 -40.75 -12.47
CA ASN A 102 0.62 -40.34 -13.21
C ASN A 102 -0.03 -41.60 -13.83
N PRO A 103 -1.34 -41.86 -13.65
CA PRO A 103 -2.01 -43.05 -14.23
C PRO A 103 -1.99 -43.08 -15.75
N ASN A 104 -1.78 -41.95 -16.43
CA ASN A 104 -1.65 -41.84 -17.86
C ASN A 104 -0.21 -42.02 -18.36
N ASP A 105 0.76 -42.24 -17.46
CA ASP A 105 2.15 -42.51 -17.86
C ASP A 105 2.37 -44.02 -18.10
N GLU A 106 2.29 -44.44 -19.34
CA GLU A 106 2.45 -45.83 -19.75
C GLU A 106 3.81 -46.44 -19.36
N ARG A 107 4.84 -45.63 -19.12
CA ARG A 107 6.19 -46.11 -18.73
C ARG A 107 6.18 -46.85 -17.40
N TYR A 108 5.28 -46.47 -16.49
CA TYR A 108 5.30 -46.96 -15.11
C TYR A 108 4.01 -47.58 -14.63
N LYS A 109 3.03 -47.73 -15.49
CA LYS A 109 1.70 -48.29 -15.16
C LYS A 109 1.74 -49.67 -14.50
N ASN A 110 2.72 -50.47 -14.88
CA ASN A 110 2.95 -51.82 -14.30
C ASN A 110 3.52 -51.79 -12.87
N LEU A 111 3.89 -50.64 -12.36
CA LEU A 111 4.43 -50.43 -10.99
C LEU A 111 3.34 -50.11 -9.99
N ILE A 112 2.16 -49.69 -10.41
CA ILE A 112 1.04 -49.31 -9.54
C ILE A 112 0.73 -50.49 -8.57
N GLY A 113 0.66 -50.17 -7.28
CA GLY A 113 0.39 -51.16 -6.20
C GLY A 113 1.59 -51.96 -5.78
N LYS A 114 2.74 -51.94 -6.45
CA LYS A 114 3.97 -52.61 -6.00
C LYS A 114 4.59 -51.84 -4.83
N GLU A 115 5.47 -52.59 -4.11
CA GLU A 115 6.31 -51.98 -3.08
C GLU A 115 7.70 -51.71 -3.61
N VAL A 116 8.30 -50.59 -3.17
CA VAL A 116 9.69 -50.25 -3.43
C VAL A 116 10.42 -49.92 -2.13
N GLU A 117 11.69 -50.20 -2.08
CA GLU A 117 12.53 -49.94 -0.92
C GLU A 117 13.25 -48.61 -1.06
N VAL A 118 13.09 -47.77 -0.03
CA VAL A 118 13.73 -46.48 0.07
C VAL A 118 15.24 -46.68 0.36
N PRO A 119 16.14 -46.14 -0.46
CA PRO A 119 17.58 -46.31 -0.31
C PRO A 119 18.07 -45.75 1.04
N ILE A 120 19.13 -46.39 1.59
CA ILE A 120 19.75 -46.11 2.89
C ILE A 120 18.86 -46.50 4.07
N PHE A 121 17.55 -46.20 4.02
CA PHE A 121 16.66 -46.39 5.19
C PHE A 121 15.92 -47.73 5.18
N GLY A 122 15.81 -48.40 4.04
CA GLY A 122 15.24 -49.74 3.92
C GLY A 122 13.71 -49.82 4.08
N ASN A 123 13.03 -48.71 4.24
CA ASN A 123 11.57 -48.68 4.35
C ASN A 123 10.96 -49.15 3.04
N LYS A 124 9.92 -50.00 3.09
CA LYS A 124 9.12 -50.40 1.93
C LYS A 124 7.90 -49.49 1.83
N VAL A 125 7.70 -48.88 0.67
CA VAL A 125 6.62 -47.93 0.40
C VAL A 125 5.86 -48.37 -0.84
N ARG A 126 4.54 -48.06 -0.90
CA ARG A 126 3.69 -48.41 -2.04
C ARG A 126 3.77 -47.35 -3.16
N VAL A 127 3.66 -47.83 -4.40
CA VAL A 127 3.47 -47.01 -5.57
C VAL A 127 1.99 -46.75 -5.74
N LEU A 128 1.59 -45.46 -5.69
CA LEU A 128 0.24 -44.94 -5.85
C LEU A 128 0.09 -44.29 -7.21
N GLU A 129 -1.14 -44.15 -7.68
CA GLU A 129 -1.48 -43.34 -8.87
C GLU A 129 -2.12 -42.01 -8.46
N ASP A 130 -1.68 -40.93 -9.09
CA ASP A 130 -2.30 -39.60 -8.90
C ASP A 130 -2.09 -38.70 -10.12
N ASN A 131 -3.19 -38.07 -10.59
CA ASN A 131 -3.17 -37.17 -11.74
C ASN A 131 -2.39 -35.85 -11.48
N ALA A 132 -2.08 -35.51 -10.25
CA ALA A 132 -1.28 -34.33 -9.91
C ALA A 132 0.22 -34.52 -10.17
N VAL A 133 0.67 -35.74 -10.46
CA VAL A 133 2.07 -36.00 -10.86
C VAL A 133 2.29 -35.53 -12.28
N ASP A 134 3.27 -34.64 -12.49
CA ASP A 134 3.71 -34.23 -13.81
C ASP A 134 4.62 -35.32 -14.44
N PRO A 135 4.20 -36.01 -15.50
CA PRO A 135 5.00 -37.07 -16.11
C PRO A 135 6.26 -36.54 -16.86
N ASN A 136 6.35 -35.23 -17.06
CA ASN A 136 7.48 -34.59 -17.76
C ASN A 136 8.52 -33.98 -16.81
N PHE A 137 8.23 -33.91 -15.52
CA PHE A 137 9.18 -33.40 -14.53
C PHE A 137 10.08 -34.51 -13.98
N GLY A 138 11.40 -34.34 -14.07
CA GLY A 138 12.38 -35.32 -13.59
C GLY A 138 12.24 -36.66 -14.32
N THR A 139 11.84 -37.70 -13.58
CA THR A 139 11.56 -39.04 -14.14
C THR A 139 10.07 -39.27 -14.39
N GLY A 140 9.18 -38.39 -13.94
CA GLY A 140 7.74 -38.63 -13.89
C GLY A 140 7.29 -39.45 -12.66
N ILE A 141 8.21 -39.78 -11.76
CA ILE A 141 7.95 -40.50 -10.50
C ILE A 141 8.32 -39.58 -9.35
N VAL A 142 7.42 -39.44 -8.38
CA VAL A 142 7.59 -38.55 -7.24
C VAL A 142 7.54 -39.35 -5.93
N MET A 143 8.50 -39.10 -5.03
CA MET A 143 8.40 -39.60 -3.66
C MET A 143 7.49 -38.69 -2.83
N ILE A 144 6.57 -39.27 -2.08
CA ILE A 144 5.71 -38.56 -1.12
C ILE A 144 6.36 -38.65 0.25
N CYS A 145 6.69 -37.50 0.82
CA CYS A 145 7.33 -37.39 2.13
C CYS A 145 6.40 -36.75 3.17
N THR A 146 6.71 -36.87 4.43
CA THR A 146 6.00 -36.19 5.52
C THR A 146 6.85 -35.09 6.15
N TYR A 147 6.82 -33.81 5.74
CA TYR A 147 6.21 -33.21 4.52
C TYR A 147 7.31 -32.42 3.80
N GLY A 148 7.41 -32.59 2.48
CA GLY A 148 8.37 -31.84 1.67
C GLY A 148 7.81 -30.53 1.14
N ASP A 149 6.52 -30.56 0.79
CA ASP A 149 5.79 -29.42 0.27
C ASP A 149 4.27 -29.53 0.56
N GLU A 150 3.49 -28.58 0.03
CA GLU A 150 2.03 -28.55 0.20
C GLU A 150 1.34 -29.71 -0.51
N GLN A 151 1.90 -30.21 -1.61
CA GLN A 151 1.33 -31.34 -2.35
C GLN A 151 1.45 -32.63 -1.54
N ASP A 152 2.53 -32.82 -0.80
CA ASP A 152 2.70 -33.95 0.12
C ASP A 152 1.60 -33.98 1.19
N ILE A 153 1.20 -32.81 1.72
CA ILE A 153 0.09 -32.70 2.69
C ILE A 153 -1.23 -33.13 2.07
N ARG A 154 -1.51 -32.71 0.81
CA ARG A 154 -2.73 -33.11 0.10
C ARG A 154 -2.78 -34.61 -0.15
N TRP A 155 -1.66 -35.23 -0.57
CA TRP A 155 -1.55 -36.66 -0.76
C TRP A 155 -1.67 -37.44 0.54
N GLN A 156 -1.02 -36.96 1.61
CA GLN A 156 -1.14 -37.58 2.92
C GLN A 156 -2.60 -37.62 3.40
N GLN A 157 -3.35 -36.55 3.25
CA GLN A 157 -4.77 -36.51 3.61
C GLN A 157 -5.65 -37.34 2.69
N ARG A 158 -5.42 -37.34 1.38
CA ARG A 158 -6.19 -38.10 0.39
C ARG A 158 -6.04 -39.62 0.58
N TYR A 159 -4.81 -40.05 0.79
CA TYR A 159 -4.49 -41.48 0.87
C TYR A 159 -4.33 -41.96 2.31
N ASN A 160 -4.57 -41.14 3.30
CA ASN A 160 -4.39 -41.41 4.74
C ASN A 160 -3.01 -42.04 5.03
N LEU A 161 -1.95 -41.44 4.49
CA LEU A 161 -0.58 -41.94 4.66
C LEU A 161 -0.06 -41.70 6.07
N PRO A 162 0.88 -42.53 6.55
CA PRO A 162 1.49 -42.34 7.89
C PRO A 162 2.26 -41.03 7.95
N ILE A 163 2.39 -40.46 9.15
CA ILE A 163 3.13 -39.26 9.43
C ILE A 163 4.44 -39.65 10.14
N ILE A 164 5.58 -39.36 9.47
CA ILE A 164 6.93 -39.62 10.00
C ILE A 164 7.64 -38.28 10.16
N PRO A 165 7.64 -37.66 11.35
CA PRO A 165 8.34 -36.38 11.56
C PRO A 165 9.87 -36.59 11.45
N VAL A 166 10.52 -35.84 10.56
CA VAL A 166 11.98 -35.90 10.34
C VAL A 166 12.69 -34.59 10.49
N ILE A 167 11.97 -33.50 10.68
CA ILE A 167 12.52 -32.18 10.97
C ILE A 167 11.86 -31.64 12.24
N ASN A 168 12.67 -31.13 13.18
CA ASN A 168 12.18 -30.51 14.41
C ASN A 168 12.02 -28.99 14.29
N GLU A 169 11.56 -28.35 15.35
CA GLU A 169 11.31 -26.88 15.41
C GLU A 169 12.59 -26.05 15.21
N GLU A 170 13.77 -26.61 15.49
CA GLU A 170 15.08 -25.96 15.28
C GLU A 170 15.59 -26.10 13.83
N GLY A 171 14.87 -26.81 12.95
CA GLY A 171 15.31 -27.12 11.58
C GLY A 171 16.40 -28.19 11.54
N LYS A 172 16.44 -29.09 12.52
CA LYS A 172 17.35 -30.24 12.59
C LYS A 172 16.65 -31.53 12.24
N ILE A 173 17.38 -32.42 11.59
CA ILE A 173 16.89 -33.76 11.26
C ILE A 173 16.73 -34.58 12.53
N ILE A 174 15.62 -35.31 12.61
CA ILE A 174 15.30 -36.27 13.67
C ILE A 174 14.84 -37.60 13.04
N ASN A 175 14.85 -38.67 13.81
CA ASN A 175 14.35 -40.00 13.37
C ASN A 175 15.01 -40.57 12.10
N SER A 176 16.24 -40.16 11.79
CA SER A 176 16.97 -40.51 10.55
C SER A 176 18.31 -41.18 10.81
N GLY A 177 18.40 -41.96 11.86
CA GLY A 177 19.61 -42.71 12.23
C GLY A 177 20.80 -41.78 12.47
N LYS A 178 21.93 -42.05 11.81
CA LYS A 178 23.18 -41.28 11.96
C LYS A 178 23.09 -39.80 11.52
N TYR A 179 22.07 -39.45 10.78
CA TYR A 179 21.85 -38.04 10.30
C TYR A 179 21.05 -37.22 11.32
N SER A 180 20.52 -37.83 12.38
CA SER A 180 19.77 -37.14 13.43
C SER A 180 20.67 -36.12 14.15
N GLY A 181 20.13 -34.92 14.41
CA GLY A 181 20.84 -33.79 15.03
C GLY A 181 21.53 -32.85 14.05
N MET A 182 21.73 -33.25 12.79
CA MET A 182 22.28 -32.39 11.75
C MET A 182 21.24 -31.33 11.29
N SER A 183 21.70 -30.20 10.82
CA SER A 183 20.84 -29.27 10.07
C SER A 183 20.38 -29.91 8.76
N VAL A 184 19.26 -29.43 8.20
CA VAL A 184 18.74 -29.87 6.89
C VAL A 184 19.80 -29.83 5.79
N ILE A 185 20.65 -28.80 5.78
CA ILE A 185 21.70 -28.62 4.77
C ILE A 185 22.84 -29.63 4.96
N GLU A 186 23.30 -29.85 6.19
CA GLU A 186 24.35 -30.83 6.51
C GLU A 186 23.87 -32.26 6.20
N ALA A 187 22.68 -32.61 6.64
CA ALA A 187 22.10 -33.94 6.38
C ALA A 187 21.93 -34.21 4.89
N ARG A 188 21.46 -33.24 4.11
CA ARG A 188 21.36 -33.34 2.64
C ARG A 188 22.73 -33.68 2.03
N LYS A 189 23.78 -32.99 2.46
CA LYS A 189 25.14 -33.20 1.95
C LYS A 189 25.64 -34.62 2.29
N GLU A 190 25.50 -35.05 3.54
CA GLU A 190 25.96 -36.35 4.00
C GLU A 190 25.18 -37.51 3.33
N ILE A 191 23.84 -37.38 3.22
CA ILE A 191 23.00 -38.37 2.53
C ILE A 191 23.39 -38.53 1.07
N VAL A 192 23.62 -37.39 0.37
CA VAL A 192 24.07 -37.40 -1.03
C VAL A 192 25.43 -38.08 -1.18
N GLU A 193 26.37 -37.85 -0.25
CA GLU A 193 27.68 -38.50 -0.30
C GLU A 193 27.57 -40.04 -0.07
N ASP A 194 26.72 -40.46 0.83
CA ASP A 194 26.49 -41.89 1.08
C ASP A 194 25.77 -42.57 -0.09
N LEU A 195 24.79 -41.92 -0.69
CA LEU A 195 24.14 -42.41 -1.93
C LEU A 195 25.15 -42.56 -3.08
N ARG A 196 26.11 -41.63 -3.22
CA ARG A 196 27.18 -41.73 -4.23
C ARG A 196 28.11 -42.90 -3.95
N LYS A 197 28.55 -43.09 -2.70
CA LYS A 197 29.39 -44.26 -2.27
C LYS A 197 28.71 -45.58 -2.58
N LEU A 198 27.39 -45.64 -2.43
CA LEU A 198 26.58 -46.82 -2.72
C LEU A 198 26.22 -47.02 -4.20
N GLY A 199 26.61 -46.07 -5.08
CA GLY A 199 26.28 -46.13 -6.52
C GLY A 199 24.79 -45.93 -6.81
N LEU A 200 24.05 -45.28 -5.89
CA LEU A 200 22.60 -45.09 -5.99
C LEU A 200 22.20 -43.77 -6.62
N ILE A 201 23.13 -42.84 -6.84
CA ILE A 201 22.89 -41.63 -7.67
C ILE A 201 23.35 -41.93 -9.08
N THR A 202 22.43 -41.77 -10.04
CA THR A 202 22.68 -42.01 -11.46
C THR A 202 23.08 -40.72 -12.19
N ARG A 203 22.47 -39.60 -11.78
CA ARG A 203 22.66 -38.28 -12.39
C ARG A 203 22.39 -37.17 -11.37
N GLU A 204 23.07 -36.05 -11.54
CA GLU A 204 22.79 -34.78 -10.88
C GLU A 204 22.59 -33.68 -11.93
N GLU A 205 21.62 -32.81 -11.73
CA GLU A 205 21.30 -31.74 -12.64
C GLU A 205 21.15 -30.42 -11.86
N GLU A 206 21.75 -29.35 -12.36
CA GLU A 206 21.49 -28.01 -11.81
C GLU A 206 20.17 -27.49 -12.32
N ILE A 207 19.31 -27.09 -11.42
CA ILE A 207 17.99 -26.52 -11.75
C ILE A 207 17.75 -25.20 -11.07
N LEU A 208 16.90 -24.39 -11.69
CA LEU A 208 16.30 -23.23 -11.05
C LEU A 208 14.91 -23.63 -10.59
N HIS A 209 14.69 -23.66 -9.29
CA HIS A 209 13.41 -24.10 -8.72
C HIS A 209 12.85 -23.10 -7.71
N ASN A 210 11.54 -23.16 -7.52
CA ASN A 210 10.85 -22.33 -6.55
C ASN A 210 10.97 -22.96 -5.16
N ILE A 211 11.40 -22.18 -4.17
CA ILE A 211 11.39 -22.57 -2.77
C ILE A 211 10.48 -21.65 -1.98
N LEU A 212 9.71 -22.23 -1.05
CA LEU A 212 8.84 -21.48 -0.15
C LEU A 212 9.68 -20.90 0.98
N VAL A 213 9.53 -19.60 1.23
CA VAL A 213 10.30 -18.85 2.25
C VAL A 213 9.38 -17.93 3.06
N HIS A 214 9.84 -17.54 4.24
CA HIS A 214 9.20 -16.54 5.09
C HIS A 214 9.43 -15.14 4.48
N ILE A 215 8.44 -14.61 3.77
CA ILE A 215 8.55 -13.33 3.04
C ILE A 215 8.03 -12.11 3.81
N GLU A 216 7.18 -12.29 4.81
CA GLU A 216 6.64 -11.17 5.60
C GLU A 216 7.78 -10.35 6.22
N ARG A 217 8.82 -11.04 6.69
CA ARG A 217 10.02 -10.40 7.23
C ARG A 217 11.13 -10.41 6.19
N SER A 218 11.41 -9.26 5.60
CA SER A 218 12.46 -9.09 4.59
C SER A 218 13.88 -9.47 5.07
N ASP A 219 14.12 -9.46 6.39
CA ASP A 219 15.37 -9.85 7.02
C ASP A 219 15.46 -11.36 7.35
N CYS A 220 14.37 -12.09 7.16
CA CYS A 220 14.33 -13.52 7.43
C CYS A 220 14.66 -14.35 6.19
N MET A 221 13.77 -14.35 5.18
CA MET A 221 13.89 -15.11 3.92
C MET A 221 14.31 -16.57 4.10
N THR A 222 14.01 -17.16 5.26
CA THR A 222 14.38 -18.55 5.61
C THR A 222 13.47 -19.53 4.87
N PRO A 223 13.99 -20.60 4.27
CA PRO A 223 13.17 -21.68 3.75
C PRO A 223 12.23 -22.23 4.81
N ILE A 224 11.00 -22.51 4.40
CA ILE A 224 9.94 -23.02 5.26
C ILE A 224 10.05 -24.54 5.35
N GLU A 225 9.85 -25.05 6.55
CA GLU A 225 9.62 -26.47 6.81
C GLU A 225 8.15 -26.69 7.23
N PHE A 226 7.64 -27.89 7.05
CA PHE A 226 6.31 -28.27 7.54
C PHE A 226 6.43 -29.09 8.82
N ILE A 227 5.89 -28.57 9.91
CA ILE A 227 5.95 -29.22 11.23
C ILE A 227 4.54 -29.50 11.74
N VAL A 228 4.31 -30.72 12.21
CA VAL A 228 3.02 -31.08 12.80
C VAL A 228 2.98 -30.64 14.25
N LYS A 229 2.14 -29.64 14.53
CA LYS A 229 2.01 -29.05 15.86
C LYS A 229 0.55 -28.66 16.13
N ASP A 230 0.18 -28.69 17.42
CA ASP A 230 -1.11 -28.15 17.84
C ASP A 230 -1.13 -26.64 17.63
N GLN A 231 -2.13 -26.17 16.91
CA GLN A 231 -2.29 -24.74 16.57
C GLN A 231 -3.75 -24.32 16.73
N TRP A 232 -3.94 -23.01 16.89
CA TRP A 232 -5.25 -22.38 16.92
C TRP A 232 -5.57 -21.82 15.54
N PHE A 233 -6.82 -21.99 15.13
CA PHE A 233 -7.31 -21.60 13.80
C PHE A 233 -8.57 -20.75 13.88
N ILE A 234 -8.72 -19.86 12.93
CA ILE A 234 -10.00 -19.24 12.55
C ILE A 234 -10.44 -19.87 11.22
N LYS A 235 -11.68 -20.36 11.16
CA LYS A 235 -12.29 -20.80 9.90
C LYS A 235 -12.39 -19.60 8.95
N SER A 236 -11.60 -19.60 7.93
CA SER A 236 -11.53 -18.51 6.93
C SER A 236 -11.93 -18.97 5.53
N LYS A 237 -11.79 -20.28 5.25
CA LYS A 237 -12.15 -20.84 3.94
C LYS A 237 -13.62 -20.77 3.63
N ASP A 238 -14.47 -20.90 4.64
CA ASP A 238 -15.91 -20.93 4.49
C ASP A 238 -16.51 -19.57 4.15
N PHE A 239 -15.73 -18.48 4.24
CA PHE A 239 -16.18 -17.09 4.05
C PHE A 239 -15.73 -16.45 2.72
N LYS A 240 -15.25 -17.24 1.76
CA LYS A 240 -14.72 -16.71 0.49
C LYS A 240 -15.77 -15.89 -0.26
N GLU A 241 -16.97 -16.41 -0.39
CA GLU A 241 -18.07 -15.78 -1.12
C GLU A 241 -18.52 -14.51 -0.43
N GLU A 242 -18.70 -14.54 0.88
CA GLU A 242 -19.13 -13.37 1.67
C GLU A 242 -18.08 -12.24 1.62
N ILE A 243 -16.79 -12.58 1.56
CA ILE A 243 -15.73 -11.56 1.44
C ILE A 243 -15.73 -10.95 0.05
N ILE A 244 -15.98 -11.74 -1.01
CA ILE A 244 -16.11 -11.25 -2.37
C ILE A 244 -17.31 -10.31 -2.48
N GLU A 245 -18.45 -10.66 -1.88
CA GLU A 245 -19.64 -9.80 -1.85
C GLU A 245 -19.39 -8.47 -1.11
N GLU A 246 -18.67 -8.50 -0.01
CA GLU A 246 -18.32 -7.26 0.73
C GLU A 246 -17.28 -6.41 -0.04
N GLU A 247 -16.36 -7.04 -0.71
CA GLU A 247 -15.35 -6.37 -1.51
C GLU A 247 -15.98 -5.63 -2.71
N GLU A 248 -17.03 -6.19 -3.32
CA GLU A 248 -17.76 -5.53 -4.43
C GLU A 248 -18.48 -4.24 -4.01
N LYS A 249 -18.81 -4.10 -2.74
CA LYS A 249 -19.44 -2.88 -2.18
C LYS A 249 -18.44 -1.77 -1.92
N MET A 250 -17.14 -2.07 -1.95
CA MET A 250 -16.06 -1.12 -1.66
C MET A 250 -15.60 -0.41 -2.93
N ASN A 251 -15.34 0.89 -2.82
CA ASN A 251 -14.71 1.65 -3.89
C ASN A 251 -13.19 1.51 -3.82
N TRP A 252 -12.59 0.89 -4.85
CA TRP A 252 -11.14 0.65 -4.92
C TRP A 252 -10.40 1.72 -5.70
N ILE A 253 -9.36 2.26 -5.10
CA ILE A 253 -8.50 3.28 -5.69
C ILE A 253 -7.02 2.83 -5.63
N PRO A 254 -6.36 2.51 -6.75
CA PRO A 254 -6.95 2.34 -8.08
C PRO A 254 -7.72 1.01 -8.22
N LYS A 255 -8.71 0.98 -9.10
CA LYS A 255 -9.63 -0.16 -9.30
C LYS A 255 -8.95 -1.50 -9.55
N TYR A 256 -7.82 -1.52 -10.29
CA TYR A 256 -7.13 -2.76 -10.65
C TYR A 256 -6.52 -3.50 -9.44
N MET A 257 -6.32 -2.84 -8.31
CA MET A 257 -5.76 -3.46 -7.10
C MET A 257 -6.72 -4.46 -6.43
N LYS A 258 -8.01 -4.36 -6.71
CA LYS A 258 -9.04 -5.35 -6.36
C LYS A 258 -8.63 -6.77 -6.78
N GLN A 259 -8.06 -6.93 -7.98
CA GLN A 259 -7.67 -8.22 -8.52
C GLN A 259 -6.72 -9.00 -7.60
N ARG A 260 -5.83 -8.31 -6.88
CA ARG A 260 -4.90 -8.96 -5.93
C ARG A 260 -5.62 -9.61 -4.75
N LEU A 261 -6.71 -9.02 -4.28
CA LEU A 261 -7.53 -9.63 -3.22
C LEU A 261 -8.29 -10.84 -3.74
N LEU A 262 -8.91 -10.75 -4.93
CA LEU A 262 -9.64 -11.85 -5.55
C LEU A 262 -8.74 -13.05 -5.83
N GLU A 263 -7.55 -12.83 -6.38
CA GLU A 263 -6.55 -13.90 -6.57
C GLU A 263 -6.15 -14.55 -5.24
N TRP A 264 -5.96 -13.77 -4.19
CA TRP A 264 -5.66 -14.30 -2.88
C TRP A 264 -6.80 -15.17 -2.33
N ILE A 265 -8.05 -14.69 -2.36
CA ILE A 265 -9.23 -15.42 -1.87
C ILE A 265 -9.37 -16.76 -2.59
N ASN A 266 -9.22 -16.78 -3.91
CA ASN A 266 -9.32 -17.99 -4.71
C ASN A 266 -8.26 -19.03 -4.35
N ASN A 267 -7.05 -18.58 -4.01
CA ASN A 267 -5.90 -19.43 -3.70
C ASN A 267 -5.76 -19.82 -2.22
N ILE A 268 -6.70 -19.44 -1.36
CA ILE A 268 -6.70 -19.88 0.07
C ILE A 268 -7.01 -21.38 0.13
N GLU A 269 -6.10 -22.17 0.69
CA GLU A 269 -6.24 -23.62 0.79
C GLU A 269 -6.66 -24.10 2.17
N TRP A 270 -6.24 -23.42 3.23
CA TRP A 270 -6.54 -23.76 4.62
C TRP A 270 -6.96 -22.58 5.45
N ASP A 271 -7.50 -22.89 6.63
CA ASP A 271 -7.96 -21.90 7.58
C ASP A 271 -6.79 -21.09 8.16
N TRP A 272 -7.08 -19.92 8.66
CA TRP A 272 -6.07 -19.02 9.21
C TRP A 272 -5.49 -19.53 10.52
N VAL A 273 -4.20 -19.88 10.54
CA VAL A 273 -3.42 -20.19 11.75
C VAL A 273 -3.16 -18.90 12.51
N ILE A 274 -3.76 -18.76 13.69
CA ILE A 274 -3.69 -17.52 14.50
C ILE A 274 -2.69 -17.59 15.66
N SER A 275 -2.12 -18.74 15.97
CA SER A 275 -1.18 -18.92 17.07
C SER A 275 0.26 -18.71 16.63
N ARG A 276 1.02 -18.00 17.47
CA ARG A 276 2.46 -17.75 17.28
C ARG A 276 3.21 -18.09 18.56
N GLN A 277 4.35 -18.76 18.41
CA GLN A 277 5.26 -19.13 19.50
C GLN A 277 6.26 -17.99 19.70
N ARG A 278 5.75 -16.86 20.17
CA ARG A 278 6.51 -15.62 20.44
C ARG A 278 6.27 -15.16 21.87
N ILE A 279 7.24 -14.46 22.44
CA ILE A 279 7.12 -13.88 23.79
C ILE A 279 6.16 -12.67 23.81
N PHE A 280 5.99 -12.02 22.66
CA PHE A 280 5.32 -10.73 22.54
C PHE A 280 4.10 -10.82 21.62
N GLY A 281 2.94 -10.44 22.12
CA GLY A 281 1.66 -10.44 21.41
C GLY A 281 0.48 -10.54 22.37
N THR A 282 -0.73 -10.39 21.86
CA THR A 282 -1.96 -10.60 22.64
C THR A 282 -2.10 -12.09 22.98
N PRO A 283 -2.22 -12.49 24.26
CA PRO A 283 -2.41 -13.88 24.65
C PRO A 283 -3.70 -14.44 24.04
N ILE A 284 -3.66 -15.70 23.57
CA ILE A 284 -4.86 -16.43 23.14
C ILE A 284 -5.71 -16.74 24.37
N PRO A 285 -6.99 -16.33 24.43
CA PRO A 285 -7.76 -16.34 25.68
C PRO A 285 -8.44 -17.69 26.00
N PHE A 286 -7.91 -18.80 25.51
CA PHE A 286 -8.56 -20.09 25.67
C PHE A 286 -7.70 -21.09 26.46
N TRP A 287 -8.32 -21.80 27.40
CA TRP A 287 -7.76 -23.00 28.01
C TRP A 287 -8.24 -24.24 27.25
N TYR A 288 -7.66 -25.36 27.50
CA TYR A 288 -8.08 -26.66 26.94
C TYR A 288 -7.86 -27.81 27.93
N CYS A 289 -8.68 -28.83 27.79
CA CYS A 289 -8.51 -30.07 28.51
C CYS A 289 -7.41 -30.91 27.86
N GLU A 290 -6.40 -31.33 28.61
CA GLU A 290 -5.30 -32.16 28.10
C GLU A 290 -5.75 -33.56 27.65
N ASP A 291 -6.75 -34.12 28.31
CA ASP A 291 -7.20 -35.50 28.05
C ASP A 291 -8.14 -35.60 26.83
N CYS A 292 -8.97 -34.58 26.54
CA CYS A 292 -9.94 -34.69 25.45
C CYS A 292 -9.93 -33.50 24.45
N GLY A 293 -9.04 -32.54 24.65
CA GLY A 293 -8.89 -31.35 23.75
C GLY A 293 -10.05 -30.37 23.80
N PHE A 294 -11.01 -30.51 24.74
CA PHE A 294 -12.15 -29.60 24.85
C PHE A 294 -11.67 -28.17 25.15
N ILE A 295 -12.12 -27.19 24.38
CA ILE A 295 -11.76 -25.77 24.53
C ILE A 295 -12.63 -25.15 25.62
N ILE A 296 -12.01 -24.43 26.55
CA ILE A 296 -12.66 -23.76 27.66
C ILE A 296 -12.47 -22.24 27.47
N PRO A 297 -13.53 -21.51 27.07
CA PRO A 297 -13.45 -20.06 26.88
C PRO A 297 -13.48 -19.32 28.21
N PRO A 298 -12.92 -18.09 28.27
CA PRO A 298 -13.11 -17.21 29.42
C PRO A 298 -14.58 -16.75 29.54
N LYS A 299 -14.95 -16.28 30.70
CA LYS A 299 -16.15 -15.45 30.83
C LYS A 299 -15.81 -14.03 30.31
N LYS A 300 -16.78 -13.34 29.71
CA LYS A 300 -16.60 -11.99 29.19
C LYS A 300 -16.02 -11.01 30.22
N GLU A 301 -16.42 -11.14 31.49
CA GLU A 301 -16.03 -10.27 32.59
C GLU A 301 -14.56 -10.52 33.04
N GLN A 302 -13.99 -11.68 32.68
CA GLN A 302 -12.59 -12.00 32.99
C GLN A 302 -11.61 -11.30 32.02
N LEU A 303 -12.07 -10.88 30.83
CA LEU A 303 -11.21 -10.29 29.83
C LEU A 303 -10.60 -8.93 30.26
N PRO A 304 -9.32 -8.66 29.99
CA PRO A 304 -8.38 -9.52 29.27
C PRO A 304 -7.77 -10.59 30.17
N VAL A 305 -7.47 -11.77 29.61
CA VAL A 305 -6.83 -12.89 30.33
C VAL A 305 -5.47 -13.27 29.69
N ASP A 306 -4.55 -13.71 30.56
CA ASP A 306 -3.34 -14.43 30.19
C ASP A 306 -3.47 -15.85 30.73
N THR A 307 -3.78 -16.80 29.85
CA THR A 307 -4.15 -18.18 30.26
C THR A 307 -3.04 -18.94 30.99
N ILE A 308 -1.80 -18.47 30.95
CA ILE A 308 -0.67 -19.01 31.71
C ILE A 308 -0.65 -18.49 33.16
N LYS A 309 -1.13 -17.24 33.36
CA LYS A 309 -1.11 -16.57 34.69
C LYS A 309 -2.45 -16.62 35.39
N ASP A 310 -3.53 -16.61 34.62
CA ASP A 310 -4.89 -16.52 35.14
C ASP A 310 -5.52 -17.93 35.26
N LYS A 311 -6.44 -18.07 36.21
CA LYS A 311 -7.14 -19.35 36.43
C LYS A 311 -8.28 -19.53 35.41
N PRO A 312 -8.51 -20.77 34.93
CA PRO A 312 -9.66 -21.06 34.10
C PRO A 312 -10.98 -20.82 34.85
N PRO A 313 -12.08 -20.53 34.12
CA PRO A 313 -13.39 -20.27 34.75
C PRO A 313 -14.03 -21.50 35.42
N ILE A 314 -13.47 -22.69 35.19
CA ILE A 314 -13.95 -23.98 35.68
C ILE A 314 -12.79 -24.83 36.18
N ASN A 315 -13.04 -25.75 37.11
CA ASN A 315 -12.04 -26.62 37.72
C ASN A 315 -11.97 -28.04 37.08
N SER A 316 -13.00 -28.40 36.30
CA SER A 316 -13.06 -29.71 35.62
C SER A 316 -13.67 -29.57 34.24
N CYS A 317 -13.23 -30.41 33.32
CA CYS A 317 -13.69 -30.41 31.93
C CYS A 317 -15.17 -30.86 31.85
N PRO A 318 -16.07 -30.09 31.24
CA PRO A 318 -17.48 -30.45 31.13
C PRO A 318 -17.72 -31.63 30.19
N LYS A 319 -16.75 -31.94 29.32
CA LYS A 319 -16.87 -33.06 28.35
C LYS A 319 -16.45 -34.41 28.91
N CYS A 320 -15.36 -34.46 29.68
CA CYS A 320 -14.79 -35.71 30.15
C CYS A 320 -14.56 -35.79 31.67
N GLY A 321 -14.88 -34.72 32.42
CA GLY A 321 -14.71 -34.68 33.89
C GLY A 321 -13.27 -34.50 34.38
N SER A 322 -12.27 -34.44 33.48
CA SER A 322 -10.87 -34.30 33.87
C SER A 322 -10.56 -32.96 34.51
N ASN A 323 -9.69 -32.94 35.51
CA ASN A 323 -9.18 -31.73 36.14
C ASN A 323 -7.88 -31.18 35.48
N LYS A 324 -7.39 -31.85 34.41
CA LYS A 324 -6.20 -31.42 33.68
C LYS A 324 -6.55 -30.34 32.66
N ILE A 325 -6.63 -29.13 33.13
CA ILE A 325 -6.92 -27.95 32.31
C ILE A 325 -5.66 -27.12 32.19
N SER A 326 -5.22 -26.88 30.96
CA SER A 326 -4.02 -26.11 30.65
C SER A 326 -4.35 -24.85 29.85
N GLY A 327 -3.62 -23.78 30.13
CA GLY A 327 -3.60 -22.57 29.28
C GLY A 327 -2.68 -22.73 28.06
N THR A 328 -2.84 -21.91 27.06
CA THR A 328 -1.93 -21.84 25.94
C THR A 328 -0.85 -20.79 26.16
N SER A 329 0.41 -21.16 25.87
CA SER A 329 1.55 -20.21 25.87
C SER A 329 1.66 -19.39 24.59
N ASP A 330 0.88 -19.74 23.57
CA ASP A 330 0.89 -19.06 22.30
C ASP A 330 0.23 -17.69 22.39
N VAL A 331 0.74 -16.75 21.60
CA VAL A 331 0.13 -15.43 21.40
C VAL A 331 -0.54 -15.36 20.04
N CYS A 332 -1.40 -14.36 19.85
CA CYS A 332 -2.03 -14.11 18.57
C CYS A 332 -1.01 -13.67 17.51
N ASP A 333 -1.27 -14.04 16.27
CA ASP A 333 -0.73 -13.41 15.09
C ASP A 333 -1.00 -11.89 15.13
N CYS A 334 -0.04 -11.06 14.75
CA CYS A 334 -0.19 -9.60 14.74
C CYS A 334 -1.35 -9.12 13.84
N TRP A 335 -1.71 -9.89 12.83
CA TRP A 335 -2.87 -9.61 12.01
C TRP A 335 -4.20 -9.83 12.73
N VAL A 336 -4.23 -10.64 13.78
CA VAL A 336 -5.39 -10.75 14.68
C VAL A 336 -5.58 -9.44 15.44
N ASP A 337 -4.49 -8.85 15.94
CA ASP A 337 -4.56 -7.56 16.63
C ASP A 337 -5.02 -6.44 15.69
N SER A 338 -4.38 -6.31 14.53
CA SER A 338 -4.61 -5.19 13.61
C SER A 338 -5.94 -5.28 12.85
N SER A 339 -6.50 -6.46 12.67
CA SER A 339 -7.73 -6.68 11.88
C SER A 339 -9.01 -6.17 12.55
N ILE A 340 -8.97 -5.73 13.81
CA ILE A 340 -10.13 -5.13 14.50
C ILE A 340 -10.05 -3.60 14.59
N THR A 341 -9.04 -2.98 13.97
CA THR A 341 -8.86 -1.52 14.05
C THR A 341 -10.08 -0.70 13.64
N PRO A 342 -10.89 -1.07 12.62
CA PRO A 342 -12.14 -0.37 12.33
C PRO A 342 -13.12 -0.39 13.50
N LEU A 343 -13.20 -1.49 14.25
CA LEU A 343 -14.07 -1.62 15.41
C LEU A 343 -13.58 -0.76 16.59
N ILE A 344 -12.25 -0.61 16.74
CA ILE A 344 -11.66 0.23 17.77
C ILE A 344 -11.94 1.71 17.51
N ILE A 345 -11.60 2.21 16.31
CA ILE A 345 -11.74 3.64 16.00
C ILE A 345 -13.21 4.09 15.89
N THR A 346 -14.13 3.18 15.61
CA THR A 346 -15.57 3.45 15.61
C THR A 346 -16.24 3.19 16.96
N ARG A 347 -15.46 2.84 18.01
CA ARG A 347 -15.93 2.58 19.38
C ARG A 347 -16.99 1.49 19.50
N PHE A 348 -16.90 0.45 18.70
CA PHE A 348 -17.84 -0.68 18.70
C PHE A 348 -18.11 -1.27 20.09
N PHE A 349 -17.08 -1.32 20.94
CA PHE A 349 -17.14 -1.92 22.28
C PHE A 349 -17.65 -0.97 23.35
N GLU A 350 -17.70 0.35 23.09
CA GLU A 350 -17.86 1.40 24.09
C GLU A 350 -19.07 2.28 23.83
N ASP A 351 -19.31 2.68 22.57
CA ASP A 351 -20.34 3.65 22.18
C ASP A 351 -21.07 3.21 20.91
N LYS A 352 -22.22 2.56 21.11
CA LYS A 352 -23.06 2.09 20.00
C LYS A 352 -23.58 3.22 19.10
N THR A 353 -23.82 4.40 19.66
CA THR A 353 -24.31 5.56 18.90
C THR A 353 -23.23 6.09 17.97
N PHE A 354 -22.02 6.23 18.47
CA PHE A 354 -20.87 6.63 17.67
C PHE A 354 -20.57 5.58 16.59
N PHE A 355 -20.58 4.29 16.96
CA PHE A 355 -20.39 3.19 16.01
C PHE A 355 -21.39 3.25 14.86
N ASN A 356 -22.67 3.32 15.14
CA ASN A 356 -23.71 3.34 14.10
C ASN A 356 -23.58 4.54 13.14
N ARG A 357 -22.98 5.64 13.58
CA ARG A 357 -22.74 6.84 12.76
C ARG A 357 -21.48 6.75 11.91
N THR A 358 -20.45 6.01 12.37
CA THR A 358 -19.11 6.05 11.79
C THR A 358 -18.66 4.74 11.15
N TYR A 359 -19.46 3.67 11.29
CA TYR A 359 -19.19 2.39 10.66
C TYR A 359 -20.18 2.11 9.51
N PRO A 360 -19.78 1.64 8.34
CA PRO A 360 -18.40 1.38 7.89
C PRO A 360 -17.53 2.64 7.82
N VAL A 361 -16.22 2.47 8.06
CA VAL A 361 -15.24 3.55 7.99
C VAL A 361 -15.16 4.10 6.56
N ASP A 362 -15.11 5.42 6.42
CA ASP A 362 -15.16 6.07 5.10
C ASP A 362 -13.95 5.75 4.24
N LEU A 363 -12.75 5.68 4.84
CA LEU A 363 -11.50 5.50 4.11
C LEU A 363 -10.56 4.51 4.78
N ARG A 364 -10.03 3.58 3.99
CA ARG A 364 -8.92 2.72 4.35
C ARG A 364 -7.76 2.91 3.40
N GLN A 365 -6.67 3.47 3.88
CA GLN A 365 -5.43 3.63 3.14
C GLN A 365 -4.41 2.59 3.58
N GLN A 366 -3.72 1.96 2.61
CA GLN A 366 -2.67 0.97 2.88
C GLN A 366 -1.75 0.72 1.68
N GLY A 367 -0.61 0.05 1.93
CA GLY A 367 0.26 -0.46 0.88
C GLY A 367 -0.31 -1.71 0.19
N HIS A 368 0.09 -1.96 -1.05
CA HIS A 368 -0.38 -3.12 -1.82
C HIS A 368 0.13 -4.47 -1.27
N ASP A 369 1.21 -4.47 -0.50
CA ASP A 369 1.83 -5.68 0.06
C ASP A 369 1.03 -6.32 1.19
N ILE A 370 0.14 -5.56 1.84
CA ILE A 370 -0.70 -6.05 2.94
C ILE A 370 -2.16 -6.28 2.56
N ILE A 371 -2.49 -6.34 1.27
CA ILE A 371 -3.85 -6.66 0.79
C ILE A 371 -4.27 -8.07 1.25
N ARG A 372 -3.38 -9.07 1.10
CA ARG A 372 -3.64 -10.46 1.46
C ARG A 372 -3.58 -10.75 2.97
N THR A 373 -3.04 -9.82 3.74
CA THR A 373 -2.94 -9.91 5.21
C THR A 373 -3.91 -8.95 5.88
N TRP A 374 -3.50 -7.72 6.15
CA TRP A 374 -4.31 -6.77 6.91
C TRP A 374 -5.69 -6.53 6.31
N LEU A 375 -5.80 -6.23 5.00
CA LEU A 375 -7.10 -5.94 4.39
C LEU A 375 -8.02 -7.16 4.43
N TYR A 376 -7.53 -8.31 3.95
CA TYR A 376 -8.29 -9.56 3.93
C TYR A 376 -8.81 -9.95 5.32
N TYR A 377 -7.91 -10.01 6.31
CA TYR A 377 -8.30 -10.39 7.66
C TYR A 377 -9.20 -9.36 8.36
N THR A 378 -9.07 -8.08 8.00
CA THR A 378 -9.96 -7.02 8.50
C THR A 378 -11.36 -7.18 7.94
N ILE A 379 -11.50 -7.42 6.64
CA ILE A 379 -12.82 -7.68 6.02
C ILE A 379 -13.45 -8.91 6.64
N LEU A 380 -12.72 -10.03 6.72
CA LEU A 380 -13.18 -11.28 7.29
C LEU A 380 -13.71 -11.10 8.72
N ARG A 381 -12.90 -10.54 9.61
CA ARG A 381 -13.28 -10.43 11.03
C ARG A 381 -14.39 -9.42 11.27
N CYS A 382 -14.32 -8.26 10.63
CA CYS A 382 -15.37 -7.26 10.77
C CYS A 382 -16.70 -7.79 10.23
N LYS A 383 -16.71 -8.45 9.08
CA LYS A 383 -17.92 -9.09 8.52
C LYS A 383 -18.52 -10.13 9.47
N ILE A 384 -17.70 -11.01 10.02
CA ILE A 384 -18.15 -12.03 10.98
C ILE A 384 -18.76 -11.41 12.25
N ILE A 385 -18.19 -10.30 12.75
CA ILE A 385 -18.57 -9.68 14.01
C ILE A 385 -19.79 -8.75 13.85
N THR A 386 -19.83 -7.96 12.77
CA THR A 386 -20.84 -6.91 12.57
C THR A 386 -21.84 -7.21 11.45
N GLU A 387 -21.62 -8.27 10.68
CA GLU A 387 -22.38 -8.64 9.47
C GLU A 387 -22.26 -7.64 8.29
N VAL A 388 -21.42 -6.61 8.46
CA VAL A 388 -21.18 -5.56 7.47
C VAL A 388 -19.68 -5.42 7.23
N GLY A 389 -19.26 -5.16 5.97
CA GLY A 389 -17.88 -4.88 5.63
C GLY A 389 -17.35 -3.60 6.30
N PRO A 390 -16.01 -3.50 6.51
CA PRO A 390 -15.45 -2.44 7.35
C PRO A 390 -15.26 -1.09 6.67
N PHE A 391 -15.23 -1.00 5.32
CA PHE A 391 -14.78 0.17 4.57
C PHE A 391 -15.73 0.55 3.43
N LYS A 392 -15.87 1.87 3.19
CA LYS A 392 -16.51 2.39 1.97
C LYS A 392 -15.51 2.54 0.83
N ASN A 393 -14.32 3.11 1.12
CA ASN A 393 -13.26 3.34 0.16
C ASN A 393 -11.96 2.67 0.59
N VAL A 394 -11.27 1.99 -0.34
CA VAL A 394 -9.97 1.34 -0.12
C VAL A 394 -8.95 1.99 -1.05
N VAL A 395 -8.01 2.75 -0.46
CA VAL A 395 -6.94 3.43 -1.19
C VAL A 395 -5.65 2.64 -1.05
N ILE A 396 -5.13 2.17 -2.18
CA ILE A 396 -3.90 1.36 -2.23
C ILE A 396 -2.76 2.20 -2.79
N ASN A 397 -1.73 2.39 -1.99
CA ASN A 397 -0.49 3.02 -2.44
C ASN A 397 0.60 1.98 -2.73
N GLY A 398 1.54 2.37 -3.58
CA GLY A 398 2.78 1.63 -3.80
C GLY A 398 3.85 1.96 -2.75
N HIS A 399 5.02 1.36 -2.90
CA HIS A 399 6.19 1.64 -2.08
C HIS A 399 7.05 2.74 -2.71
N ILE A 400 7.68 3.53 -1.85
CA ILE A 400 8.81 4.35 -2.24
C ILE A 400 10.06 3.47 -2.12
N LEU A 401 10.67 3.18 -3.26
CA LEU A 401 11.87 2.37 -3.37
C LEU A 401 13.12 3.23 -3.14
N GLY A 402 14.24 2.59 -2.85
CA GLY A 402 15.53 3.27 -2.87
C GLY A 402 15.86 3.86 -4.25
N PRO A 403 16.86 4.76 -4.35
CA PRO A 403 17.26 5.34 -5.63
C PRO A 403 17.71 4.30 -6.67
N ASP A 404 18.12 3.13 -6.20
CA ASP A 404 18.50 1.95 -6.97
C ASP A 404 17.30 1.14 -7.50
N GLY A 405 16.07 1.57 -7.23
CA GLY A 405 14.84 0.87 -7.62
C GLY A 405 14.53 -0.38 -6.78
N THR A 406 15.27 -0.64 -5.71
CA THR A 406 15.01 -1.77 -4.81
C THR A 406 14.28 -1.32 -3.54
N ARG A 407 13.60 -2.26 -2.87
CA ARG A 407 12.94 -1.98 -1.58
C ARG A 407 13.95 -1.47 -0.57
N MET A 408 13.62 -0.36 0.10
CA MET A 408 14.46 0.23 1.13
C MET A 408 14.63 -0.72 2.33
N SER A 409 15.87 -0.93 2.77
CA SER A 409 16.17 -1.66 4.01
C SER A 409 17.45 -1.14 4.66
N LYS A 410 17.51 -1.19 5.99
CA LYS A 410 18.70 -0.80 6.74
C LYS A 410 19.91 -1.64 6.37
N SER A 411 19.71 -2.93 6.09
CA SER A 411 20.77 -3.86 5.70
C SER A 411 21.39 -3.54 4.34
N LYS A 412 20.64 -2.90 3.42
CA LYS A 412 21.14 -2.46 2.12
C LYS A 412 21.75 -1.06 2.13
N GLY A 413 21.53 -0.29 3.21
CA GLY A 413 21.99 1.09 3.31
C GLY A 413 21.32 2.08 2.33
N ASN A 414 20.20 1.70 1.72
CA ASN A 414 19.47 2.50 0.72
C ASN A 414 18.24 3.22 1.29
N VAL A 415 18.10 3.29 2.62
CA VAL A 415 17.00 3.96 3.29
C VAL A 415 17.19 5.47 3.25
N ILE A 416 16.16 6.18 2.76
CA ILE A 416 16.08 7.64 2.83
C ILE A 416 15.09 8.00 3.91
N MET A 417 15.55 8.71 4.92
CA MET A 417 14.71 9.14 6.03
C MET A 417 13.96 10.44 5.67
N PRO A 418 12.66 10.55 6.00
CA PRO A 418 11.90 11.78 5.74
C PRO A 418 12.53 13.03 6.34
N GLU A 419 13.22 12.89 7.48
CA GLU A 419 13.94 13.96 8.17
C GLU A 419 14.98 14.63 7.26
N GLU A 420 15.69 13.86 6.44
CA GLU A 420 16.67 14.40 5.50
C GLU A 420 16.01 15.33 4.46
N GLY A 421 14.85 14.92 3.95
CA GLY A 421 14.07 15.76 3.03
C GLY A 421 13.54 17.03 3.69
N ILE A 422 13.02 16.90 4.92
CA ILE A 422 12.46 18.01 5.69
C ILE A 422 13.54 19.04 5.99
N GLU A 423 14.73 18.62 6.40
CA GLU A 423 15.83 19.52 6.76
C GLU A 423 16.40 20.27 5.56
N LYS A 424 16.56 19.58 4.42
CA LYS A 424 17.14 20.18 3.20
C LYS A 424 16.16 21.06 2.41
N TYR A 425 14.89 20.65 2.34
CA TYR A 425 13.93 21.23 1.41
C TYR A 425 12.64 21.73 2.05
N GLY A 426 12.35 21.33 3.28
CA GLY A 426 11.10 21.60 3.98
C GLY A 426 10.06 20.49 3.80
N ALA A 427 9.15 20.39 4.78
CA ALA A 427 8.13 19.35 4.81
C ALA A 427 7.17 19.42 3.61
N ASP A 428 6.70 20.63 3.25
CA ASP A 428 5.77 20.82 2.15
C ASP A 428 6.35 20.45 0.78
N ALA A 429 7.67 20.66 0.57
CA ALA A 429 8.35 20.23 -0.64
C ALA A 429 8.38 18.71 -0.77
N LEU A 430 8.63 18.00 0.33
CA LEU A 430 8.60 16.54 0.37
C LEU A 430 7.18 16.01 0.16
N ARG A 431 6.17 16.57 0.85
CA ARG A 431 4.76 16.20 0.68
C ARG A 431 4.30 16.34 -0.76
N GLN A 432 4.59 17.49 -1.38
CA GLN A 432 4.24 17.76 -2.76
C GLN A 432 4.85 16.75 -3.73
N ALA A 433 6.14 16.40 -3.54
CA ALA A 433 6.82 15.40 -4.36
C ALA A 433 6.18 14.01 -4.23
N LEU A 434 5.80 13.59 -3.02
CA LEU A 434 5.15 12.30 -2.77
C LEU A 434 3.72 12.28 -3.33
N LEU A 435 2.95 13.35 -3.15
CA LEU A 435 1.57 13.45 -3.66
C LEU A 435 1.50 13.64 -5.19
N SER A 436 2.63 13.95 -5.85
CA SER A 436 2.72 13.95 -7.33
C SER A 436 2.83 12.54 -7.93
N LEU A 437 2.94 11.50 -7.10
CA LEU A 437 3.01 10.11 -7.56
C LEU A 437 1.62 9.50 -7.70
N THR A 438 1.46 8.60 -8.66
CA THR A 438 0.21 7.86 -8.83
C THR A 438 0.06 6.76 -7.78
N LEU A 439 -1.17 6.51 -7.34
CA LEU A 439 -1.48 5.43 -6.41
C LEU A 439 -1.31 4.04 -7.07
N GLY A 440 -1.02 3.02 -6.27
CA GLY A 440 -0.94 1.63 -6.68
C GLY A 440 0.39 1.18 -7.28
N SER A 441 1.30 2.08 -7.62
CA SER A 441 2.58 1.75 -8.24
C SER A 441 3.76 2.07 -7.33
N ASP A 442 4.83 1.27 -7.45
CA ASP A 442 6.10 1.52 -6.77
C ASP A 442 6.94 2.52 -7.55
N PHE A 443 7.60 3.43 -6.83
CA PHE A 443 8.45 4.45 -7.43
C PHE A 443 9.82 4.53 -6.77
N PRO A 444 10.93 4.57 -7.53
CA PRO A 444 12.23 4.89 -6.97
C PRO A 444 12.25 6.35 -6.50
N PHE A 445 12.77 6.58 -5.30
CA PHE A 445 12.89 7.92 -4.75
C PHE A 445 13.87 8.78 -5.55
N LYS A 446 13.44 10.01 -5.85
CA LYS A 446 14.27 11.03 -6.53
C LYS A 446 14.21 12.35 -5.80
N TRP A 447 15.36 13.02 -5.65
CA TRP A 447 15.43 14.35 -5.04
C TRP A 447 14.96 15.48 -5.94
N GLU A 448 14.93 15.27 -7.26
CA GLU A 448 14.55 16.31 -8.22
C GLU A 448 13.12 16.83 -8.03
N PRO A 449 12.07 16.00 -7.90
CA PRO A 449 10.72 16.49 -7.60
C PRO A 449 10.66 17.27 -6.29
N VAL A 450 11.44 16.90 -5.27
CA VAL A 450 11.48 17.63 -3.99
C VAL A 450 12.10 19.02 -4.17
N ARG A 451 13.19 19.15 -4.97
CA ARG A 451 13.78 20.44 -5.30
C ARG A 451 12.83 21.34 -6.07
N HIS A 452 12.11 20.78 -7.07
CA HIS A 452 11.08 21.51 -7.80
C HIS A 452 9.96 21.97 -6.87
N GLY A 453 9.54 21.12 -5.94
CA GLY A 453 8.58 21.49 -4.89
C GLY A 453 9.05 22.69 -4.08
N LYS A 454 10.32 22.72 -3.64
CA LYS A 454 10.89 23.88 -2.92
C LYS A 454 10.86 25.15 -3.77
N SER A 455 11.22 25.06 -5.05
CA SER A 455 11.18 26.22 -5.95
C SER A 455 9.76 26.76 -6.12
N PHE A 456 8.77 25.90 -6.20
CA PHE A 456 7.37 26.29 -6.24
C PHE A 456 6.93 27.02 -4.96
N LEU A 457 7.27 26.52 -3.79
CA LEU A 457 6.98 27.17 -2.51
C LEU A 457 7.65 28.55 -2.40
N GLN A 458 8.88 28.69 -2.92
CA GLN A 458 9.56 29.99 -2.99
C GLN A 458 8.85 30.96 -3.93
N LYS A 459 8.34 30.47 -5.07
CA LYS A 459 7.54 31.29 -6.00
C LYS A 459 6.24 31.76 -5.33
N ILE A 460 5.52 30.87 -4.63
CA ILE A 460 4.32 31.24 -3.85
C ILE A 460 4.66 32.33 -2.84
N TRP A 461 5.67 32.12 -2.02
CA TRP A 461 6.05 33.08 -0.98
C TRP A 461 6.39 34.46 -1.55
N SER A 462 7.17 34.49 -2.63
CA SER A 462 7.59 35.74 -3.27
C SER A 462 6.42 36.48 -3.90
N SER A 463 5.51 35.79 -4.58
CA SER A 463 4.32 36.41 -5.20
C SER A 463 3.30 36.88 -4.17
N VAL A 464 3.09 36.11 -3.09
CA VAL A 464 2.23 36.53 -1.98
C VAL A 464 2.81 37.77 -1.29
N ARG A 465 4.13 37.83 -1.05
CA ARG A 465 4.78 39.00 -0.50
C ARG A 465 4.64 40.23 -1.41
N PHE A 466 4.71 40.05 -2.72
CA PHE A 466 4.42 41.14 -3.68
C PHE A 466 2.95 41.57 -3.56
N ALA A 467 2.01 40.65 -3.64
CA ALA A 467 0.58 40.97 -3.61
C ALA A 467 0.13 41.61 -2.29
N SER A 468 0.75 41.21 -1.17
CA SER A 468 0.42 41.75 0.16
C SER A 468 0.59 43.28 0.28
N GLN A 469 1.46 43.90 -0.54
CA GLN A 469 1.63 45.36 -0.59
C GLN A 469 0.38 46.07 -1.06
N PHE A 470 -0.50 45.43 -1.79
CA PHE A 470 -1.71 45.98 -2.40
C PHE A 470 -3.01 45.48 -1.73
N MET A 471 -3.01 44.29 -1.18
CA MET A 471 -4.23 43.65 -0.62
C MET A 471 -4.65 44.18 0.75
N MET A 472 -3.79 44.93 1.46
CA MET A 472 -4.01 45.31 2.88
C MET A 472 -4.89 46.56 3.06
N ASN A 473 -5.34 47.23 1.99
CA ASN A 473 -6.00 48.53 2.02
C ASN A 473 -7.54 48.46 2.16
N GLY A 474 -8.06 47.63 3.07
CA GLY A 474 -9.48 47.52 3.32
C GLY A 474 -10.19 46.39 2.55
N GLU A 475 -11.47 46.17 2.84
CA GLU A 475 -12.28 45.18 2.14
C GLU A 475 -12.72 45.74 0.78
N LYS A 476 -12.28 45.12 -0.32
CA LYS A 476 -12.67 45.47 -1.67
C LYS A 476 -13.43 44.32 -2.32
N LYS A 477 -14.45 44.65 -3.11
CA LYS A 477 -15.28 43.68 -3.83
C LYS A 477 -14.99 43.73 -5.30
N ILE A 478 -15.00 42.59 -5.95
CA ILE A 478 -14.84 42.50 -7.41
C ILE A 478 -16.08 43.14 -8.09
N ASN A 479 -15.86 44.18 -8.87
CA ASN A 479 -16.92 44.74 -9.69
C ASN A 479 -16.94 44.04 -11.05
N ILE A 480 -17.87 43.12 -11.25
CA ILE A 480 -17.96 42.27 -12.45
C ILE A 480 -18.16 43.11 -13.72
N THR A 481 -18.83 44.24 -13.65
CA THR A 481 -19.11 45.10 -14.83
C THR A 481 -17.90 45.83 -15.34
N GLN A 482 -16.86 45.97 -14.51
CA GLN A 482 -15.60 46.68 -14.83
C GLN A 482 -14.42 45.72 -15.08
N LEU A 483 -14.65 44.40 -15.13
CA LEU A 483 -13.61 43.44 -15.44
C LEU A 483 -13.13 43.60 -16.89
N ASN A 484 -11.83 43.73 -17.06
CA ASN A 484 -11.21 43.67 -18.39
C ASN A 484 -11.00 42.19 -18.84
N ASP A 485 -10.51 42.02 -20.08
CA ASP A 485 -10.34 40.68 -20.66
C ASP A 485 -9.36 39.81 -19.87
N ILE A 486 -8.27 40.38 -19.30
CA ILE A 486 -7.30 39.64 -18.47
C ILE A 486 -7.87 39.24 -17.13
N ASP A 487 -8.70 40.08 -16.50
CA ASP A 487 -9.35 39.75 -15.22
C ASP A 487 -10.36 38.61 -15.41
N LYS A 488 -11.16 38.67 -16.48
CA LYS A 488 -12.09 37.59 -16.82
C LYS A 488 -11.36 36.28 -17.08
N TRP A 489 -10.23 36.33 -17.77
CA TRP A 489 -9.41 35.15 -18.04
C TRP A 489 -8.91 34.48 -16.76
N ILE A 490 -8.26 35.22 -15.85
CA ILE A 490 -7.70 34.62 -14.64
C ILE A 490 -8.79 34.10 -13.71
N LEU A 491 -9.96 34.75 -13.61
CA LEU A 491 -11.09 34.28 -12.84
C LEU A 491 -11.69 33.02 -13.46
N ALA A 492 -11.79 32.93 -14.79
CA ALA A 492 -12.21 31.71 -15.47
C ALA A 492 -11.21 30.55 -15.24
N LYS A 493 -9.89 30.83 -15.30
CA LYS A 493 -8.82 29.85 -14.96
C LYS A 493 -8.92 29.40 -13.53
N LEU A 494 -9.14 30.30 -12.57
CA LEU A 494 -9.33 29.95 -11.16
C LEU A 494 -10.54 29.04 -10.97
N ARG A 495 -11.67 29.38 -11.57
CA ARG A 495 -12.90 28.58 -11.51
C ARG A 495 -12.68 27.15 -12.06
N ASN A 496 -12.01 27.06 -13.21
CA ASN A 496 -11.65 25.76 -13.81
C ASN A 496 -10.70 24.98 -12.91
N THR A 497 -9.73 25.64 -12.28
CA THR A 497 -8.79 25.01 -11.34
C THR A 497 -9.52 24.45 -10.13
N ILE A 498 -10.47 25.19 -9.54
CA ILE A 498 -11.29 24.68 -8.42
C ILE A 498 -12.00 23.40 -8.85
N ALA A 499 -12.68 23.42 -10.01
CA ALA A 499 -13.43 22.26 -10.49
C ALA A 499 -12.56 21.00 -10.69
N ILE A 500 -11.39 21.16 -11.32
CA ILE A 500 -10.48 20.04 -11.59
C ILE A 500 -9.84 19.52 -10.29
N VAL A 501 -9.41 20.42 -9.40
CA VAL A 501 -8.80 20.03 -8.13
C VAL A 501 -9.82 19.34 -7.24
N ASP A 502 -11.04 19.82 -7.17
CA ASP A 502 -12.13 19.21 -6.40
C ASP A 502 -12.43 17.79 -6.92
N ASP A 503 -12.66 17.63 -8.22
CA ASP A 503 -12.89 16.32 -8.85
C ASP A 503 -11.71 15.34 -8.64
N ALA A 504 -10.47 15.86 -8.75
CA ALA A 504 -9.27 15.05 -8.53
C ALA A 504 -9.12 14.61 -7.07
N MET A 505 -9.44 15.48 -6.11
CA MET A 505 -9.40 15.16 -4.68
C MET A 505 -10.48 14.14 -4.32
N GLU A 506 -11.72 14.27 -4.83
CA GLU A 506 -12.80 13.31 -4.64
C GLU A 506 -12.44 11.91 -5.21
N LYS A 507 -11.68 11.86 -6.30
CA LYS A 507 -11.20 10.63 -6.94
C LYS A 507 -9.87 10.12 -6.40
N TYR A 508 -9.30 10.77 -5.38
CA TYR A 508 -7.96 10.45 -4.83
C TYR A 508 -6.83 10.53 -5.88
N GLN A 509 -6.98 11.36 -6.89
CA GLN A 509 -5.99 11.61 -7.94
C GLN A 509 -5.09 12.80 -7.56
N PHE A 510 -4.41 12.70 -6.43
CA PHE A 510 -3.62 13.78 -5.84
C PHE A 510 -2.58 14.37 -6.79
N HIS A 511 -1.98 13.56 -7.66
CA HIS A 511 -1.03 14.00 -8.66
C HIS A 511 -1.64 15.00 -9.65
N ILE A 512 -2.91 14.83 -10.04
CA ILE A 512 -3.63 15.79 -10.89
C ILE A 512 -3.86 17.09 -10.13
N ALA A 513 -4.31 17.03 -8.89
CA ALA A 513 -4.51 18.22 -8.06
C ALA A 513 -3.21 19.02 -7.90
N VAL A 514 -2.09 18.36 -7.61
CA VAL A 514 -0.77 19.00 -7.49
C VAL A 514 -0.37 19.68 -8.80
N GLU A 515 -0.55 19.01 -9.93
CA GLU A 515 -0.17 19.54 -11.25
C GLU A 515 -1.02 20.77 -11.63
N MET A 516 -2.34 20.70 -11.42
CA MET A 516 -3.26 21.81 -11.71
C MET A 516 -2.99 23.04 -10.84
N LEU A 517 -2.68 22.84 -9.55
CA LEU A 517 -2.32 23.93 -8.66
C LEU A 517 -1.00 24.60 -9.08
N LYS A 518 -0.02 23.81 -9.53
CA LYS A 518 1.24 24.34 -10.07
C LYS A 518 1.01 25.10 -11.37
N GLN A 519 0.28 24.51 -12.32
CA GLN A 519 -0.02 25.13 -13.61
C GLN A 519 -0.71 26.47 -13.42
N PHE A 520 -1.80 26.49 -12.64
CA PHE A 520 -2.52 27.73 -12.38
C PHE A 520 -1.66 28.78 -11.69
N TYR A 521 -1.03 28.41 -10.56
CA TYR A 521 -0.39 29.43 -9.73
C TYR A 521 0.94 29.90 -10.31
N TRP A 522 1.77 29.00 -10.83
CA TRP A 522 3.06 29.38 -11.39
C TRP A 522 2.89 30.05 -12.74
N HIS A 523 2.20 29.39 -13.67
CA HIS A 523 2.17 29.84 -15.05
C HIS A 523 1.06 30.88 -15.28
N ASP A 524 -0.19 30.57 -14.97
CA ASP A 524 -1.28 31.48 -15.26
C ASP A 524 -1.25 32.70 -14.35
N PHE A 525 -1.15 32.50 -13.04
CA PHE A 525 -1.19 33.60 -12.08
C PHE A 525 0.13 34.38 -12.03
N CYS A 526 1.29 33.71 -11.71
CA CYS A 526 2.54 34.44 -11.51
C CYS A 526 3.17 34.93 -12.81
N ASP A 527 3.31 34.06 -13.82
CA ASP A 527 4.08 34.40 -15.03
C ASP A 527 3.27 35.27 -16.03
N GLN A 528 1.92 35.20 -15.98
CA GLN A 528 1.07 35.97 -16.88
C GLN A 528 0.30 37.06 -16.14
N TYR A 529 -0.61 36.69 -15.20
CA TYR A 529 -1.52 37.68 -14.61
C TYR A 529 -0.79 38.72 -13.76
N ILE A 530 0.08 38.33 -12.82
CA ILE A 530 0.84 39.29 -12.00
C ILE A 530 1.62 40.25 -12.89
N GLU A 531 2.30 39.76 -13.91
CA GLU A 531 3.07 40.64 -14.83
C GLU A 531 2.16 41.58 -15.63
N ALA A 532 0.99 41.14 -16.02
CA ALA A 532 0.03 41.97 -16.77
C ALA A 532 -0.60 43.06 -15.90
N ILE A 533 -0.77 42.86 -14.61
CA ILE A 533 -1.43 43.82 -13.72
C ILE A 533 -0.48 44.83 -13.06
N LYS A 534 0.85 44.64 -13.15
CA LYS A 534 1.83 45.61 -12.56
C LYS A 534 1.56 47.07 -12.95
N PRO A 535 1.34 47.40 -14.22
CA PRO A 535 1.01 48.80 -14.60
C PRO A 535 -0.25 49.28 -13.90
N ARG A 536 -1.26 48.48 -13.76
CA ARG A 536 -2.55 48.81 -13.10
C ARG A 536 -2.41 49.04 -11.60
N LEU A 537 -1.43 48.42 -10.96
CA LEU A 537 -1.14 48.57 -9.54
C LEU A 537 -0.28 49.80 -9.24
N TYR A 538 0.73 50.08 -10.09
CA TYR A 538 1.68 51.19 -9.88
C TYR A 538 1.26 52.48 -10.54
N SER A 539 0.61 52.44 -11.69
CA SER A 539 0.16 53.58 -12.48
C SER A 539 -1.27 53.36 -13.00
N PRO A 540 -2.26 53.23 -12.10
CA PRO A 540 -3.61 52.83 -12.47
C PRO A 540 -4.29 53.87 -13.36
N ILE A 541 -5.14 53.40 -14.28
CA ILE A 541 -5.97 54.24 -15.13
C ILE A 541 -7.03 54.98 -14.28
N SER A 542 -7.56 54.28 -13.25
CA SER A 542 -8.50 54.81 -12.28
C SER A 542 -8.35 54.08 -10.93
N GLN A 543 -8.89 54.71 -9.88
CA GLN A 543 -8.90 54.07 -8.56
C GLN A 543 -9.77 52.79 -8.56
N ASP A 544 -10.90 52.83 -9.28
CA ASP A 544 -11.81 51.66 -9.40
C ASP A 544 -11.12 50.47 -10.08
N ASP A 545 -10.30 50.73 -11.12
CA ASP A 545 -9.51 49.71 -11.80
C ASP A 545 -8.50 49.06 -10.84
N LYS A 546 -7.79 49.90 -10.08
CA LYS A 546 -6.86 49.42 -9.05
C LYS A 546 -7.56 48.61 -7.97
N ASP A 547 -8.69 49.08 -7.45
CA ASP A 547 -9.47 48.42 -6.42
C ASP A 547 -9.97 47.04 -6.88
N ASN A 548 -10.35 46.93 -8.14
CA ASN A 548 -10.77 45.68 -8.75
C ASN A 548 -9.62 44.68 -8.82
N VAL A 549 -8.43 45.11 -9.24
CA VAL A 549 -7.22 44.27 -9.28
C VAL A 549 -6.85 43.77 -7.86
N GLU A 550 -6.87 44.67 -6.89
CA GLU A 550 -6.56 44.31 -5.48
C GLU A 550 -7.56 43.30 -4.92
N ALA A 551 -8.86 43.45 -5.23
CA ALA A 551 -9.90 42.46 -4.85
C ALA A 551 -9.68 41.11 -5.51
N ILE A 552 -9.27 41.07 -6.78
CA ILE A 552 -8.95 39.83 -7.50
C ILE A 552 -7.72 39.15 -6.91
N LEU A 553 -6.65 39.90 -6.63
CA LEU A 553 -5.46 39.37 -5.97
C LEU A 553 -5.80 38.69 -4.62
N TYR A 554 -6.58 39.39 -3.80
CA TYR A 554 -7.05 38.81 -2.51
C TYR A 554 -7.82 37.51 -2.70
N LYS A 555 -8.79 37.54 -3.63
CA LYS A 555 -9.65 36.38 -3.92
C LYS A 555 -8.85 35.17 -4.40
N ILE A 556 -7.94 35.37 -5.35
CA ILE A 556 -7.12 34.32 -5.92
C ILE A 556 -6.25 33.68 -4.83
N ILE A 557 -5.52 34.48 -4.04
CA ILE A 557 -4.60 33.95 -3.04
C ILE A 557 -5.37 33.24 -1.92
N TRP A 558 -6.50 33.78 -1.46
CA TRP A 558 -7.34 33.18 -0.44
C TRP A 558 -7.91 31.83 -0.87
N ILE A 559 -8.39 31.71 -2.08
CA ILE A 559 -8.86 30.44 -2.66
C ILE A 559 -7.70 29.48 -2.82
N PHE A 560 -6.60 29.95 -3.43
CA PHE A 560 -5.45 29.11 -3.73
C PHE A 560 -4.83 28.46 -2.48
N ILE A 561 -4.62 29.22 -1.40
CA ILE A 561 -4.02 28.64 -0.18
C ILE A 561 -4.94 27.61 0.49
N ARG A 562 -6.26 27.75 0.37
CA ARG A 562 -7.22 26.74 0.87
C ARG A 562 -7.20 25.48 0.01
N LEU A 563 -7.10 25.59 -1.31
CA LEU A 563 -6.89 24.43 -2.21
C LEU A 563 -5.55 23.76 -1.98
N LEU A 564 -4.51 24.54 -1.70
CA LEU A 564 -3.15 24.05 -1.46
C LEU A 564 -2.99 23.40 -0.08
N ASN A 565 -3.78 23.80 0.92
CA ASN A 565 -3.61 23.41 2.31
C ASN A 565 -3.54 21.89 2.54
N PRO A 566 -4.37 21.02 1.95
CA PRO A 566 -4.24 19.57 2.12
C PRO A 566 -2.90 19.02 1.62
N ILE A 567 -2.25 19.69 0.68
CA ILE A 567 -0.99 19.28 0.05
C ILE A 567 0.22 19.90 0.77
N CYS A 568 0.21 21.21 0.97
CA CYS A 568 1.29 22.00 1.56
C CYS A 568 0.79 22.81 2.79
N PRO A 569 0.48 22.13 3.91
CA PRO A 569 -0.18 22.77 5.05
C PRO A 569 0.65 23.84 5.74
N HIS A 570 1.98 23.72 5.78
CA HIS A 570 2.82 24.66 6.52
C HIS A 570 2.86 26.05 5.89
N ILE A 571 3.07 26.12 4.57
CA ILE A 571 3.07 27.41 3.85
C ILE A 571 1.69 28.01 3.81
N ALA A 572 0.64 27.19 3.62
CA ALA A 572 -0.74 27.66 3.58
C ALA A 572 -1.15 28.30 4.92
N GLU A 573 -0.85 27.62 6.04
CA GLU A 573 -1.12 28.14 7.40
C GLU A 573 -0.34 29.42 7.70
N GLU A 574 0.96 29.48 7.33
CA GLU A 574 1.79 30.66 7.53
C GLU A 574 1.28 31.88 6.76
N ILE A 575 0.89 31.70 5.49
CA ILE A 575 0.29 32.77 4.69
C ILE A 575 -1.06 33.20 5.30
N TYR A 576 -1.88 32.24 5.71
CA TYR A 576 -3.16 32.51 6.35
C TYR A 576 -2.99 33.38 7.60
N HIS A 577 -2.11 32.99 8.51
CA HIS A 577 -1.87 33.73 9.75
C HIS A 577 -1.38 35.16 9.52
N ARG A 578 -0.58 35.37 8.48
CA ARG A 578 -0.01 36.71 8.20
C ARG A 578 -0.98 37.67 7.50
N LEU A 579 -1.84 37.16 6.64
CA LEU A 579 -2.59 38.00 5.70
C LEU A 579 -4.10 37.90 5.81
N PHE A 580 -4.64 36.78 6.27
CA PHE A 580 -6.06 36.49 6.17
C PHE A 580 -6.76 36.32 7.52
N LYS A 581 -6.04 35.91 8.56
CA LYS A 581 -6.61 35.53 9.85
C LYS A 581 -7.50 36.62 10.47
N GLU A 582 -7.07 37.88 10.42
CA GLU A 582 -7.84 38.99 10.99
C GLU A 582 -9.13 39.26 10.25
N ARG A 583 -9.19 38.96 8.94
CA ARG A 583 -10.36 39.20 8.10
C ARG A 583 -11.29 38.01 8.05
N GLU A 584 -10.74 36.82 7.88
CA GLU A 584 -11.52 35.57 7.71
C GLU A 584 -11.94 34.94 9.04
N GLY A 585 -11.25 35.23 10.15
CA GLY A 585 -11.65 34.93 11.53
C GLY A 585 -11.47 33.50 11.99
N TYR A 586 -10.97 32.58 11.16
CA TYR A 586 -10.73 31.19 11.58
C TYR A 586 -9.49 31.07 12.46
N ILE A 587 -9.52 30.15 13.43
CA ILE A 587 -8.34 29.86 14.27
C ILE A 587 -7.17 29.29 13.44
N SER A 588 -7.47 28.57 12.38
CA SER A 588 -6.53 27.94 11.46
C SER A 588 -7.17 27.79 10.08
N ILE A 589 -6.38 27.82 9.00
CA ILE A 589 -6.87 27.52 7.64
C ILE A 589 -7.43 26.10 7.52
N ASN A 590 -7.00 25.18 8.39
CA ASN A 590 -7.45 23.79 8.37
C ASN A 590 -8.95 23.63 8.71
N ILE A 591 -9.56 24.63 9.33
CA ILE A 591 -11.00 24.64 9.65
C ILE A 591 -11.78 25.65 8.81
N ALA A 592 -11.11 26.36 7.92
CA ALA A 592 -11.78 27.21 6.94
C ALA A 592 -12.55 26.34 5.92
N PRO A 593 -13.70 26.81 5.39
CA PRO A 593 -14.41 26.08 4.36
C PRO A 593 -13.55 25.79 3.14
N TYR A 594 -13.68 24.59 2.58
CA TYR A 594 -13.02 24.25 1.33
C TYR A 594 -13.59 25.14 0.20
N PRO A 595 -12.77 25.62 -0.76
CA PRO A 595 -13.24 26.53 -1.79
C PRO A 595 -14.33 25.93 -2.67
N SER A 596 -15.35 26.71 -2.98
CA SER A 596 -16.42 26.34 -3.90
C SER A 596 -16.43 27.20 -5.17
N LEU A 597 -17.08 26.71 -6.23
CA LEU A 597 -17.23 27.43 -7.49
C LEU A 597 -18.02 28.74 -7.32
N ASP A 598 -18.92 28.81 -6.35
CA ASP A 598 -19.74 30.00 -6.11
C ASP A 598 -18.98 31.20 -5.56
N GLU A 599 -17.76 30.95 -5.05
CA GLU A 599 -16.90 32.03 -4.58
C GLU A 599 -16.25 32.86 -5.72
N VAL A 600 -16.28 32.36 -6.95
CA VAL A 600 -15.68 32.98 -8.12
C VAL A 600 -16.77 33.28 -9.13
N PRO A 601 -16.90 34.56 -9.61
CA PRO A 601 -17.90 34.90 -10.62
C PRO A 601 -17.69 34.08 -11.90
N GLU A 602 -18.79 33.67 -12.52
CA GLU A 602 -18.78 33.02 -13.81
C GLU A 602 -18.62 34.09 -14.91
N VAL A 603 -17.52 34.00 -15.65
CA VAL A 603 -17.17 34.99 -16.69
C VAL A 603 -16.57 34.28 -17.90
N ASP A 604 -16.74 34.86 -19.08
CA ASP A 604 -16.08 34.39 -20.30
C ASP A 604 -14.63 34.89 -20.36
N GLY A 605 -13.69 33.98 -20.26
CA GLY A 605 -12.24 34.23 -20.32
C GLY A 605 -11.60 34.10 -21.71
N ASN A 606 -12.36 33.78 -22.76
CA ASN A 606 -11.79 33.43 -24.07
C ASN A 606 -11.00 34.58 -24.71
N ASN A 607 -11.46 35.81 -24.61
CA ASN A 607 -10.73 36.97 -25.10
C ASN A 607 -9.42 37.18 -24.35
N GLY A 608 -9.44 37.01 -23.03
CA GLY A 608 -8.23 37.08 -22.20
C GLY A 608 -7.21 35.99 -22.54
N GLU A 609 -7.62 34.78 -22.85
CA GLU A 609 -6.74 33.69 -23.30
C GLU A 609 -5.98 34.09 -24.59
N LYS A 610 -6.73 34.63 -25.59
CA LYS A 610 -6.15 35.15 -26.86
C LYS A 610 -5.18 36.28 -26.60
N LEU A 611 -5.49 37.18 -25.66
CA LEU A 611 -4.64 38.30 -25.30
C LEU A 611 -3.35 37.87 -24.60
N VAL A 612 -3.44 36.92 -23.67
CA VAL A 612 -2.27 36.31 -23.00
C VAL A 612 -1.34 35.66 -24.02
N ASP A 613 -1.89 34.97 -25.02
CA ASP A 613 -1.12 34.35 -26.08
C ASP A 613 -0.38 35.39 -26.96
N ILE A 614 -0.98 36.54 -27.23
CA ILE A 614 -0.30 37.68 -27.90
C ILE A 614 0.82 38.24 -27.03
N ILE A 615 0.58 38.45 -25.72
CA ILE A 615 1.60 38.91 -24.76
C ILE A 615 2.78 37.92 -24.71
N ALA A 616 2.51 36.65 -24.62
CA ALA A 616 3.52 35.61 -24.62
C ALA A 616 4.35 35.61 -25.92
N SER A 617 3.70 35.75 -27.06
CA SER A 617 4.37 35.81 -28.36
C SER A 617 5.26 37.05 -28.49
N LEU A 618 4.84 38.22 -28.01
CA LEU A 618 5.64 39.44 -27.97
C LEU A 618 6.85 39.31 -27.03
N ARG A 619 6.69 38.65 -25.87
CA ARG A 619 7.79 38.33 -24.96
C ARG A 619 8.79 37.37 -25.61
N SER A 620 8.31 36.32 -26.26
CA SER A 620 9.15 35.40 -27.02
C SER A 620 9.98 36.11 -28.06
N LYS A 621 9.34 37.07 -28.79
CA LYS A 621 10.03 37.84 -29.80
C LYS A 621 11.11 38.76 -29.25
N LYS A 622 10.91 39.32 -28.04
CA LYS A 622 12.00 40.04 -27.34
C LYS A 622 13.19 39.13 -27.07
N VAL A 623 12.93 37.93 -26.55
CA VAL A 623 13.99 36.93 -26.23
C VAL A 623 14.72 36.51 -27.50
N GLU A 624 14.01 36.21 -28.60
CA GLU A 624 14.59 35.87 -29.90
C GLU A 624 15.52 36.99 -30.40
N ASN A 625 15.12 38.26 -30.19
CA ASN A 625 15.92 39.43 -30.54
C ASN A 625 16.98 39.77 -29.48
N ARG A 626 17.22 38.88 -28.48
CA ARG A 626 18.18 39.06 -27.38
C ARG A 626 17.94 40.33 -26.56
N MET A 627 16.70 40.75 -26.43
CA MET A 627 16.30 41.92 -25.64
C MET A 627 15.92 41.47 -24.22
N ALA A 628 16.20 42.32 -23.23
CA ALA A 628 15.60 42.15 -21.91
C ALA A 628 14.07 42.36 -21.99
N LEU A 629 13.29 41.65 -21.17
CA LEU A 629 11.83 41.83 -21.16
C LEU A 629 11.42 43.25 -20.81
N SER A 630 12.20 43.95 -19.98
CA SER A 630 12.02 45.36 -19.61
C SER A 630 12.56 46.34 -20.64
N ALA A 631 13.20 45.88 -21.72
CA ALA A 631 13.75 46.80 -22.74
C ALA A 631 12.61 47.54 -23.50
N LEU A 632 12.82 48.82 -23.74
CA LEU A 632 11.89 49.65 -24.53
C LEU A 632 11.93 49.23 -26.00
N VAL A 633 10.77 49.04 -26.59
CA VAL A 633 10.58 48.77 -28.02
C VAL A 633 9.95 50.00 -28.66
N LYS A 634 10.59 50.58 -29.71
CA LYS A 634 10.02 51.75 -30.39
C LYS A 634 8.70 51.43 -31.06
N LYS A 635 8.66 50.33 -31.78
CA LYS A 635 7.47 49.91 -32.51
C LYS A 635 7.34 48.40 -32.60
N ALA A 636 6.12 47.88 -32.35
CA ALA A 636 5.74 46.52 -32.66
C ALA A 636 4.75 46.45 -33.81
N ILE A 637 4.90 45.53 -34.72
CA ILE A 637 3.92 45.25 -35.78
C ILE A 637 3.28 43.91 -35.43
N ILE A 638 1.96 43.93 -35.23
CA ILE A 638 1.14 42.74 -34.96
C ILE A 638 0.30 42.45 -36.19
N GLN A 639 0.63 41.36 -36.89
CA GLN A 639 -0.16 40.89 -38.02
C GLN A 639 -0.98 39.68 -37.54
N GLU A 640 -2.31 39.78 -37.69
CA GLU A 640 -3.26 38.79 -37.15
C GLU A 640 -4.62 38.89 -37.86
N SER A 641 -5.56 38.02 -37.46
CA SER A 641 -6.96 38.11 -37.88
C SER A 641 -7.61 39.42 -37.39
N LYS A 642 -8.62 39.89 -38.10
CA LYS A 642 -9.36 41.10 -37.72
C LYS A 642 -9.91 41.07 -36.30
N GLU A 643 -10.42 39.90 -35.85
CA GLU A 643 -10.94 39.69 -34.49
C GLU A 643 -9.87 39.96 -33.44
N ILE A 644 -8.68 39.37 -33.61
CA ILE A 644 -7.56 39.54 -32.68
C ILE A 644 -7.03 40.97 -32.69
N ILE A 645 -6.98 41.60 -33.83
CA ILE A 645 -6.57 43.00 -33.94
C ILE A 645 -7.53 43.93 -33.16
N GLU A 646 -8.84 43.73 -33.28
CA GLU A 646 -9.82 44.49 -32.51
C GLU A 646 -9.68 44.26 -31.01
N LEU A 647 -9.38 43.00 -30.58
CA LEU A 647 -9.07 42.69 -29.21
C LEU A 647 -7.80 43.40 -28.72
N CYS A 648 -6.72 43.40 -29.50
CA CYS A 648 -5.48 44.08 -29.17
C CYS A 648 -5.67 45.58 -29.06
N LYS A 649 -6.44 46.21 -29.96
CA LYS A 649 -6.76 47.64 -29.92
C LYS A 649 -7.52 48.03 -28.64
N ARG A 650 -8.49 47.25 -28.22
CA ARG A 650 -9.21 47.49 -26.94
C ARG A 650 -8.28 47.42 -25.72
N ASN A 651 -7.24 46.59 -25.79
CA ASN A 651 -6.27 46.39 -24.73
C ASN A 651 -4.90 47.03 -25.04
N GLU A 652 -4.83 47.98 -25.97
CA GLU A 652 -3.57 48.55 -26.47
C GLU A 652 -2.74 49.20 -25.37
N TRP A 653 -3.38 49.91 -24.45
CA TRP A 653 -2.69 50.49 -23.29
C TRP A 653 -1.99 49.37 -22.47
N LEU A 654 -2.69 48.28 -22.16
CA LEU A 654 -2.12 47.16 -21.41
C LEU A 654 -0.93 46.53 -22.14
N LEU A 655 -1.05 46.29 -23.45
CA LEU A 655 0.03 45.73 -24.26
C LEU A 655 1.27 46.65 -24.28
N LYS A 656 1.07 47.95 -24.39
CA LYS A 656 2.15 48.95 -24.38
C LYS A 656 2.88 48.97 -23.04
N GLU A 657 2.14 49.07 -21.95
CA GLU A 657 2.72 49.16 -20.60
C GLU A 657 3.43 47.85 -20.17
N VAL A 658 2.77 46.71 -20.34
CA VAL A 658 3.33 45.39 -19.93
C VAL A 658 4.58 45.02 -20.72
N LEU A 659 4.65 45.47 -21.99
CA LEU A 659 5.73 45.06 -22.89
C LEU A 659 6.71 46.20 -23.19
N HIS A 660 6.51 47.41 -22.59
CA HIS A 660 7.32 48.59 -22.81
C HIS A 660 7.44 48.92 -24.31
N ILE A 661 6.28 49.07 -25.01
CA ILE A 661 6.18 49.35 -26.44
C ILE A 661 5.62 50.76 -26.63
N ASN A 662 6.31 51.63 -27.39
CA ASN A 662 5.84 52.98 -27.64
C ASN A 662 4.70 53.01 -28.67
N GLU A 663 4.82 52.27 -29.76
CA GLU A 663 3.86 52.26 -30.86
C GLU A 663 3.52 50.81 -31.27
N ILE A 664 2.23 50.53 -31.53
CA ILE A 664 1.78 49.27 -32.10
C ILE A 664 1.09 49.55 -33.44
N GLU A 665 1.57 48.90 -34.49
CA GLU A 665 0.95 48.87 -35.81
C GLU A 665 0.22 47.55 -36.02
N TYR A 666 -0.99 47.59 -36.53
CA TYR A 666 -1.81 46.40 -36.77
C TYR A 666 -1.97 46.14 -38.26
N LYS A 667 -1.80 44.90 -38.71
CA LYS A 667 -1.99 44.44 -40.09
C LYS A 667 -2.85 43.19 -40.12
N GLU A 668 -3.80 43.13 -41.03
CA GLU A 668 -4.56 41.91 -41.25
C GLU A 668 -3.74 40.89 -42.06
N GLY A 669 -3.71 39.66 -41.63
CA GLY A 669 -3.02 38.58 -42.34
C GLY A 669 -2.71 37.36 -41.48
N ARG A 670 -1.80 36.53 -41.98
CA ARG A 670 -1.31 35.41 -41.21
C ARG A 670 -0.48 35.92 -40.03
N ARG A 671 -0.65 35.30 -38.86
CA ARG A 671 0.03 35.66 -37.61
C ARG A 671 1.54 35.84 -37.80
N GLU A 672 2.00 37.06 -37.56
CA GLU A 672 3.40 37.43 -37.53
C GLU A 672 3.61 38.64 -36.59
N ILE A 673 4.67 38.56 -35.77
CA ILE A 673 5.03 39.65 -34.86
C ILE A 673 6.45 40.12 -35.16
N THR A 674 6.60 41.44 -35.40
CA THR A 674 7.89 42.07 -35.66
C THR A 674 8.13 43.18 -34.64
N LEU A 675 9.33 43.25 -34.08
CA LEU A 675 9.76 44.34 -33.18
C LEU A 675 10.80 45.20 -33.89
N ILE A 676 10.62 46.51 -33.79
CA ILE A 676 11.51 47.54 -34.35
C ILE A 676 12.04 48.39 -33.19
N ASN A 677 13.36 48.43 -33.05
CA ASN A 677 14.07 49.15 -31.98
C ASN A 677 14.52 50.56 -32.41
#